data_976688f02dfd79952d00392b498ae303
#
_entry.id   976688f02dfd79952d00392b498ae303
#
_cell.length_a   1.000
_cell.length_b   1.000
_cell.length_c   1.000
_cell.angle_alpha   90.00
_cell.angle_beta   90.00
_cell.angle_gamma   90.00
#
_symmetry.space_group_name_H-M   'P 1'
#
loop_
_entity.id
_entity.type
_entity.pdbx_description
1 polymer ?
#
loop_
_entity_poly.entity_id
_entity_poly.type
_entity_poly.pdbx_seq_one_letter_code
_entity_poly.pdbx_strand_id
1 'polypeptide(L)'
;LDLLISNFESNLILYENKAVDTYFNTQMQGNWIKINLKGTVSNMDALGSIVQIYLDNDTHQSRLYHGSSYQNQSLQSVHFGIDNTVSIDSVAVTWPNTGRQVYEGININSSITIVENDGVVVINNNTSSKIEGCTNVNSCNYNPEATVDDGSCQFLSGGLLEGEINVVPLESYNYFYESNDSTNYLWSVVNGTILSGQGTSNVYVIWDIATEGSLSVSAFNDECSTETEIININIDLSEVEWEINNISIARIWNEILLEAIRNDYARPTVHARNLFHISAAMYDAWAIIKEQGSTYLIGQNVNNFNVDYEYFDNNLSYEENMVVAISYAAYRLITHRFSDSPNSEYIINLANYYMSLLELDIENYETSNNTQDPIHLGNYIAENYIEYGLEDGSMESLNYENQYYEPVNDPLSPILSGNENIFDPNRWQPLTLSVFIDQSGQVTGENTPPFLGAEWGNVHPFGLNEGDLSTFSRDDNPYNVYHDPGPPPFLNNSNEENFDFVNAFSMVPIWGSHLSSENDISWDISPRSIGNFNLNNFPTSVSDYTNFYNYYSGGDVSTGHELNPFTNLPYNPQFVLRGDYTRVLAEFWADGPESETPPGHWFVLLNKVSDDPLLIKKFKGEGDILSNLEWDIKSYFILGGTMHDTAVSVWGIKGWYDYVRPISIIRYLSALGQSSDSSLANYHPQGFPIIEGYIETVEDGDFLVGENNENLGKIKLYTWKGHDYIEDVELDQASVGWVLAEDWWPYQRPTFVTPNFAGYVSGHSTFSRSAAEVLTMFTGTPYFPGGIGKFSAPKDEFLVFEQGPSEDIELQWATYRDAADQCSLSRIWGGIHPYIDDIPGRLIGNTIGNNSFEFGESYFSDNLSSSYFNNNSLKLKSNPIDSNEQIQVLNTLGIESFKLYNLLGQKIDVQSSYNSSSQSTVLIHDFLPSGIYILNTLDYSWKIIIR
;
A
#
# COMPACT_ATOMS: atom_id res chain seq x y z
N LEU A 1 41.94 -3.29 10.06
CA LEU A 1 41.19 -3.93 9.00
C LEU A 1 40.41 -5.08 9.60
N ASP A 2 39.10 -4.96 9.63
CA ASP A 2 38.20 -5.95 10.20
C ASP A 2 37.79 -6.96 9.13
N LEU A 3 37.34 -8.14 9.51
CA LEU A 3 36.87 -9.16 8.59
C LEU A 3 35.37 -9.38 8.79
N LEU A 4 34.61 -9.10 7.75
CA LEU A 4 33.19 -9.38 7.70
C LEU A 4 32.98 -10.66 6.87
N ILE A 5 32.30 -11.64 7.42
CA ILE A 5 31.98 -12.89 6.72
C ILE A 5 30.45 -12.96 6.60
N SER A 6 29.97 -12.92 5.37
CA SER A 6 28.59 -13.26 5.07
C SER A 6 28.52 -14.75 4.76
N ASN A 7 27.65 -15.48 5.43
CA ASN A 7 27.41 -16.89 5.21
C ASN A 7 26.10 -17.08 4.44
N PHE A 8 26.05 -18.09 3.61
CA PHE A 8 24.82 -18.55 3.02
C PHE A 8 24.00 -19.27 4.11
N GLU A 9 22.77 -18.83 4.36
CA GLU A 9 21.86 -19.42 5.38
C GLU A 9 22.32 -19.29 6.86
N SER A 10 23.15 -18.30 7.22
CA SER A 10 23.50 -18.05 8.61
C SER A 10 23.88 -16.57 8.86
N ASN A 11 23.92 -16.17 10.11
CA ASN A 11 24.17 -14.79 10.52
C ASN A 11 25.51 -14.25 10.03
N LEU A 12 25.54 -12.95 9.74
CA LEU A 12 26.72 -12.18 9.43
C LEU A 12 27.71 -12.22 10.61
N ILE A 13 28.98 -12.49 10.36
CA ILE A 13 30.00 -12.56 11.41
C ILE A 13 31.02 -11.44 11.18
N LEU A 14 31.16 -10.56 12.15
CA LEU A 14 32.19 -9.51 12.16
C LEU A 14 33.34 -9.93 13.10
N TYR A 15 34.52 -10.04 12.51
CA TYR A 15 35.78 -10.19 13.29
C TYR A 15 36.49 -8.85 13.36
N GLU A 16 36.47 -8.25 14.51
CA GLU A 16 37.22 -7.01 14.76
C GLU A 16 38.75 -7.29 14.90
N ASN A 17 39.53 -6.52 14.15
CA ASN A 17 41.00 -6.62 14.24
C ASN A 17 41.54 -5.93 15.50
N LYS A 18 41.95 -6.66 16.47
CA LYS A 18 42.51 -6.16 17.74
C LYS A 18 44.03 -5.92 17.73
N ALA A 19 44.67 -5.87 16.57
CA ALA A 19 46.12 -5.66 16.43
C ALA A 19 46.65 -4.34 17.07
N VAL A 20 45.76 -3.38 17.34
CA VAL A 20 46.08 -2.09 18.01
C VAL A 20 45.46 -1.98 19.37
N ASP A 21 44.87 -3.04 19.93
CA ASP A 21 44.20 -3.01 21.21
C ASP A 21 45.22 -3.02 22.35
N THR A 22 45.29 -1.94 23.12
CA THR A 22 46.19 -1.77 24.29
C THR A 22 45.87 -2.69 25.46
N TYR A 23 44.73 -3.41 25.42
CA TYR A 23 44.27 -4.28 26.52
C TYR A 23 45.11 -5.56 26.62
N PHE A 24 45.72 -6.05 25.57
CA PHE A 24 46.50 -7.32 25.56
C PHE A 24 48.02 -7.12 25.69
N ASN A 25 48.53 -5.93 25.86
CA ASN A 25 49.92 -5.61 26.07
C ASN A 25 50.92 -6.24 25.06
N THR A 26 50.49 -6.47 23.83
CA THR A 26 51.30 -6.95 22.72
C THR A 26 51.40 -5.87 21.68
N GLN A 27 52.50 -5.07 21.70
CA GLN A 27 52.86 -4.18 20.61
C GLN A 27 53.34 -5.03 19.40
N MET A 28 52.41 -5.45 18.58
CA MET A 28 52.72 -5.84 17.20
C MET A 28 52.22 -4.76 16.25
N GLN A 29 52.87 -3.60 16.28
CA GLN A 29 52.69 -2.57 15.26
C GLN A 29 53.58 -2.87 14.06
N GLY A 30 53.05 -3.63 13.11
CA GLY A 30 53.69 -3.72 11.78
C GLY A 30 53.33 -2.46 10.95
N ASN A 31 54.27 -2.02 10.08
CA ASN A 31 54.00 -0.96 9.15
C ASN A 31 53.05 -1.43 8.01
N TRP A 32 52.40 -0.46 7.36
CA TRP A 32 51.38 -0.74 6.36
C TRP A 32 51.35 0.32 5.26
N ILE A 33 50.69 0.00 4.15
CA ILE A 33 50.29 0.98 3.11
C ILE A 33 48.90 0.59 2.56
N LYS A 34 48.08 1.59 2.26
CA LYS A 34 46.80 1.45 1.59
C LYS A 34 46.86 2.19 0.25
N ILE A 35 46.53 1.50 -0.84
CA ILE A 35 46.64 2.05 -2.20
C ILE A 35 45.28 2.01 -2.87
N ASN A 36 44.84 3.17 -3.32
CA ASN A 36 43.68 3.36 -4.21
C ASN A 36 44.22 3.60 -5.63
N LEU A 37 43.45 3.15 -6.62
CA LEU A 37 43.82 3.39 -8.04
C LEU A 37 42.68 4.18 -8.70
N LYS A 38 43.08 5.04 -9.65
CA LYS A 38 42.16 5.74 -10.53
C LYS A 38 42.65 5.61 -11.99
N GLY A 39 41.85 4.95 -12.82
CA GLY A 39 42.13 4.83 -14.26
C GLY A 39 41.83 6.13 -15.00
N THR A 40 42.61 6.41 -16.04
CA THR A 40 42.39 7.52 -16.99
C THR A 40 42.32 7.06 -18.44
N VAL A 41 42.93 5.93 -18.74
CA VAL A 41 42.89 5.20 -20.05
C VAL A 41 42.29 3.82 -19.85
N SER A 42 42.56 3.18 -18.70
CA SER A 42 41.80 2.03 -18.19
C SER A 42 40.47 2.48 -17.60
N ASN A 43 39.61 1.52 -17.24
CA ASN A 43 38.35 1.90 -16.57
C ASN A 43 38.60 2.76 -15.32
N MET A 44 37.69 3.68 -15.01
CA MET A 44 37.85 4.69 -13.97
C MET A 44 38.18 4.05 -12.61
N ASP A 45 37.59 2.93 -12.27
CA ASP A 45 37.78 2.19 -11.03
C ASP A 45 38.99 1.25 -11.06
N ALA A 46 39.80 1.28 -12.11
CA ALA A 46 41.01 0.51 -12.27
C ALA A 46 40.85 -1.01 -12.11
N LEU A 47 39.68 -1.55 -12.38
CA LEU A 47 39.34 -2.98 -12.23
C LEU A 47 40.27 -3.84 -13.07
N GLY A 48 40.84 -4.89 -12.50
CA GLY A 48 41.77 -5.81 -13.12
C GLY A 48 43.23 -5.35 -13.12
N SER A 49 43.54 -4.21 -12.49
CA SER A 49 44.92 -3.79 -12.25
C SER A 49 45.61 -4.67 -11.22
N ILE A 50 46.93 -4.87 -11.37
CA ILE A 50 47.75 -5.61 -10.40
C ILE A 50 48.67 -4.62 -9.72
N VAL A 51 48.64 -4.57 -8.39
CA VAL A 51 49.50 -3.73 -7.57
C VAL A 51 50.57 -4.58 -6.93
N GLN A 52 51.86 -4.19 -7.10
CA GLN A 52 53.02 -4.84 -6.52
C GLN A 52 53.83 -3.82 -5.73
N ILE A 53 54.21 -4.16 -4.50
CA ILE A 53 55.12 -3.34 -3.69
C ILE A 53 56.45 -4.05 -3.59
N TYR A 54 57.55 -3.31 -3.67
CA TYR A 54 58.93 -3.77 -3.55
C TYR A 54 59.53 -3.20 -2.28
N LEU A 55 60.12 -4.10 -1.46
CA LEU A 55 60.63 -3.82 -0.13
C LEU A 55 62.04 -4.41 -0.03
N ASP A 56 63.03 -3.68 0.53
CA ASP A 56 64.36 -4.17 0.94
C ASP A 56 64.97 -5.20 0.01
N ASN A 57 65.43 -4.81 -1.17
CA ASN A 57 66.22 -5.64 -2.09
C ASN A 57 65.61 -6.94 -2.59
N ASP A 58 64.41 -6.96 -3.13
CA ASP A 58 63.77 -8.06 -3.88
C ASP A 58 62.54 -8.73 -3.26
N THR A 59 62.14 -8.40 -2.04
CA THR A 59 60.87 -8.91 -1.50
C THR A 59 59.69 -8.14 -2.10
N HIS A 60 58.79 -8.79 -2.79
CA HIS A 60 57.59 -8.12 -3.28
C HIS A 60 56.30 -8.81 -2.84
N GLN A 61 55.26 -8.02 -2.61
CA GLN A 61 53.90 -8.50 -2.44
C GLN A 61 53.07 -8.06 -3.65
N SER A 62 52.14 -8.91 -4.08
CA SER A 62 51.28 -8.62 -5.24
C SER A 62 49.83 -8.86 -4.92
N ARG A 63 48.96 -7.94 -5.29
CA ARG A 63 47.51 -8.05 -5.15
C ARG A 63 46.80 -7.60 -6.41
N LEU A 64 45.73 -8.32 -6.74
CA LEU A 64 44.80 -7.93 -7.78
C LEU A 64 43.84 -6.86 -7.21
N TYR A 65 43.67 -5.81 -8.00
CA TYR A 65 42.76 -4.73 -7.64
C TYR A 65 41.34 -5.12 -8.07
N HIS A 66 40.49 -5.46 -7.10
CA HIS A 66 39.10 -5.94 -7.22
C HIS A 66 38.83 -7.41 -7.58
N GLY A 67 37.68 -7.89 -7.11
CA GLY A 67 37.04 -9.12 -7.51
C GLY A 67 37.52 -10.35 -6.74
N SER A 68 37.36 -10.37 -5.43
CA SER A 68 37.84 -11.48 -4.60
C SER A 68 36.78 -12.28 -3.85
N SER A 69 35.50 -12.08 -4.11
CA SER A 69 34.44 -12.77 -3.35
C SER A 69 33.25 -13.15 -4.23
N TYR A 70 32.50 -14.14 -3.81
CA TYR A 70 31.25 -14.53 -4.45
C TYR A 70 30.11 -13.65 -3.88
N GLN A 71 29.42 -12.90 -4.76
CA GLN A 71 28.33 -11.96 -4.42
C GLN A 71 28.68 -10.91 -3.34
N ASN A 72 29.95 -10.53 -3.24
CA ASN A 72 30.46 -9.65 -2.20
C ASN A 72 31.67 -8.87 -2.73
N GLN A 73 31.82 -7.63 -2.34
CA GLN A 73 32.91 -6.78 -2.76
C GLN A 73 33.52 -6.03 -1.58
N SER A 74 34.82 -6.12 -1.42
CA SER A 74 35.57 -5.32 -0.45
C SER A 74 35.77 -3.88 -0.95
N LEU A 75 36.08 -2.95 -0.06
CA LEU A 75 36.41 -1.55 -0.40
C LEU A 75 37.40 -1.46 -1.56
N GLN A 76 37.25 -0.47 -2.42
CA GLN A 76 38.10 -0.20 -3.59
C GLN A 76 39.53 0.23 -3.22
N SER A 77 40.24 -0.56 -2.44
CA SER A 77 41.63 -0.28 -2.06
C SER A 77 42.34 -1.57 -1.75
N VAL A 78 43.61 -1.64 -2.09
CA VAL A 78 44.50 -2.73 -1.66
C VAL A 78 45.32 -2.30 -0.46
N HIS A 79 45.35 -3.16 0.56
CA HIS A 79 46.10 -2.93 1.79
C HIS A 79 47.25 -3.95 1.89
N PHE A 80 48.45 -3.46 2.16
CA PHE A 80 49.64 -4.25 2.39
C PHE A 80 50.16 -4.03 3.81
N GLY A 81 50.27 -5.11 4.58
CA GLY A 81 51.07 -5.12 5.77
C GLY A 81 52.54 -5.39 5.42
N ILE A 82 53.43 -4.57 5.91
CA ILE A 82 54.87 -4.59 5.57
C ILE A 82 55.77 -4.80 6.76
N ASP A 83 55.20 -5.42 7.82
CA ASP A 83 55.88 -5.77 9.05
C ASP A 83 56.74 -4.60 9.60
N ASN A 84 57.99 -4.86 9.91
CA ASN A 84 58.91 -3.85 10.47
C ASN A 84 59.72 -3.13 9.38
N THR A 85 59.36 -3.28 8.12
CA THR A 85 60.06 -2.61 6.99
C THR A 85 59.91 -1.11 7.12
N VAL A 86 61.03 -0.38 7.01
CA VAL A 86 61.06 1.08 7.26
C VAL A 86 60.92 1.93 5.99
N SER A 87 60.99 1.32 4.79
CA SER A 87 60.81 2.02 3.52
C SER A 87 60.20 1.11 2.47
N ILE A 88 59.51 1.71 1.51
CA ILE A 88 59.04 1.06 0.29
C ILE A 88 59.96 1.54 -0.85
N ASP A 89 60.61 0.59 -1.54
CA ASP A 89 61.51 0.91 -2.65
C ASP A 89 60.72 1.46 -3.85
N SER A 90 59.66 0.77 -4.19
CA SER A 90 58.73 1.22 -5.24
C SER A 90 57.39 0.48 -5.18
N VAL A 91 56.37 1.11 -5.81
CA VAL A 91 55.08 0.49 -6.12
C VAL A 91 54.95 0.37 -7.64
N ALA A 92 54.69 -0.81 -8.13
CA ALA A 92 54.37 -1.01 -9.54
C ALA A 92 52.91 -1.33 -9.71
N VAL A 93 52.26 -0.66 -10.64
CA VAL A 93 50.86 -0.93 -11.04
C VAL A 93 50.86 -1.39 -12.49
N THR A 94 50.32 -2.57 -12.74
CA THR A 94 50.05 -3.06 -14.09
C THR A 94 48.62 -2.78 -14.44
N TRP A 95 48.39 -1.78 -15.24
CA TRP A 95 47.08 -1.35 -15.69
C TRP A 95 46.58 -2.19 -16.86
N PRO A 96 45.30 -2.47 -17.00
CA PRO A 96 44.78 -3.30 -18.10
C PRO A 96 45.08 -2.76 -19.50
N ASN A 97 45.08 -1.45 -19.70
CA ASN A 97 45.20 -0.82 -21.02
C ASN A 97 46.56 -0.15 -21.26
N THR A 98 47.26 0.34 -20.24
CA THR A 98 48.54 1.08 -20.40
C THR A 98 49.77 0.29 -19.94
N GLY A 99 49.55 -0.91 -19.38
CA GLY A 99 50.64 -1.76 -18.93
C GLY A 99 51.28 -1.34 -17.61
N ARG A 100 52.54 -1.73 -17.40
CA ARG A 100 53.20 -1.58 -16.09
C ARG A 100 53.84 -0.21 -15.93
N GLN A 101 53.47 0.48 -14.84
CA GLN A 101 54.04 1.77 -14.41
C GLN A 101 54.63 1.61 -13.01
N VAL A 102 55.71 2.31 -12.70
CA VAL A 102 56.46 2.20 -11.43
C VAL A 102 56.54 3.57 -10.77
N TYR A 103 56.28 3.62 -9.49
CA TYR A 103 56.25 4.80 -8.65
C TYR A 103 57.20 4.65 -7.46
N GLU A 104 58.04 5.67 -7.20
CA GLU A 104 59.03 5.70 -6.14
C GLU A 104 58.74 6.81 -5.14
N GLY A 105 59.44 6.80 -4.01
CA GLY A 105 59.29 7.85 -3.00
C GLY A 105 58.00 7.78 -2.17
N ILE A 106 57.48 6.57 -1.98
CA ILE A 106 56.24 6.30 -1.28
C ILE A 106 56.50 6.04 0.21
N ASN A 107 55.78 6.74 1.07
CA ASN A 107 55.93 6.60 2.52
C ASN A 107 55.13 5.41 3.07
N ILE A 108 55.71 4.76 4.06
CA ILE A 108 55.00 3.77 4.90
C ILE A 108 53.96 4.44 5.76
N ASN A 109 53.01 3.65 6.27
CA ASN A 109 51.91 4.10 7.14
C ASN A 109 51.06 5.24 6.53
N SER A 110 50.84 5.11 5.22
CA SER A 110 50.09 6.12 4.45
C SER A 110 49.03 5.48 3.57
N SER A 111 47.98 6.29 3.28
CA SER A 111 47.01 5.99 2.25
C SER A 111 47.27 6.87 1.04
N ILE A 112 47.43 6.26 -0.13
CA ILE A 112 47.78 6.98 -1.37
C ILE A 112 46.77 6.61 -2.49
N THR A 113 46.59 7.54 -3.40
CA THR A 113 45.92 7.28 -4.68
C THR A 113 46.92 7.39 -5.79
N ILE A 114 46.95 6.36 -6.63
CA ILE A 114 47.81 6.35 -7.85
C ILE A 114 46.87 6.55 -9.04
N VAL A 115 47.11 7.61 -9.81
CA VAL A 115 46.33 7.95 -11.00
C VAL A 115 47.14 7.45 -12.23
N GLU A 116 46.51 6.72 -13.12
CA GLU A 116 47.12 6.18 -14.34
C GLU A 116 47.69 7.29 -15.19
N ASN A 117 48.99 7.18 -15.55
CA ASN A 117 49.78 8.17 -16.31
C ASN A 117 50.03 9.53 -15.64
N ASP A 118 49.47 9.79 -14.45
CA ASP A 118 49.52 11.11 -13.82
C ASP A 118 50.37 11.14 -12.52
N GLY A 119 50.73 9.98 -11.98
CA GLY A 119 51.61 9.83 -10.83
C GLY A 119 50.87 9.56 -9.50
N VAL A 120 51.55 9.81 -8.39
CA VAL A 120 51.08 9.51 -7.04
C VAL A 120 50.49 10.78 -6.42
N VAL A 121 49.21 10.75 -6.10
CA VAL A 121 48.60 11.75 -5.20
C VAL A 121 48.64 11.17 -3.80
N VAL A 122 49.46 11.71 -2.94
CA VAL A 122 49.50 11.35 -1.52
C VAL A 122 48.34 12.07 -0.86
N ILE A 123 47.29 11.34 -0.51
CA ILE A 123 46.29 11.81 0.44
C ILE A 123 46.93 11.62 1.82
N ASN A 124 47.58 12.67 2.31
CA ASN A 124 48.12 12.67 3.68
C ASN A 124 46.92 12.71 4.64
N ASN A 125 46.46 11.56 5.08
CA ASN A 125 45.81 11.43 6.34
C ASN A 125 46.93 11.44 7.41
N ASN A 126 47.31 12.62 7.87
CA ASN A 126 47.93 12.93 9.14
C ASN A 126 49.09 13.92 9.05
N THR A 127 48.76 15.16 8.87
CA THR A 127 49.21 16.24 9.71
C THR A 127 48.21 17.40 9.58
N SER A 128 46.94 17.19 9.82
CA SER A 128 46.22 18.20 10.54
C SER A 128 46.81 18.14 11.96
N SER A 129 47.32 19.27 12.45
CA SER A 129 47.48 19.50 13.87
C SER A 129 46.24 18.95 14.52
N LYS A 130 46.38 17.97 15.47
CA LYS A 130 45.27 17.56 16.32
C LYS A 130 44.70 18.84 16.91
N ILE A 131 43.59 19.28 16.45
CA ILE A 131 42.81 20.29 17.12
C ILE A 131 41.96 19.48 18.09
N GLU A 132 42.40 19.46 19.31
CA GLU A 132 41.65 18.86 20.41
C GLU A 132 40.49 19.78 20.74
N GLY A 133 39.31 19.20 20.89
CA GLY A 133 38.08 19.89 21.22
C GLY A 133 36.87 18.96 21.10
N CYS A 134 35.73 19.43 21.51
CA CYS A 134 34.49 18.67 21.34
C CYS A 134 34.13 18.50 19.87
N THR A 135 33.95 17.24 19.43
CA THR A 135 33.57 16.88 18.07
C THR A 135 32.07 16.54 17.91
N ASN A 136 31.30 16.56 19.00
CA ASN A 136 29.88 16.27 19.00
C ASN A 136 29.09 17.52 18.62
N VAL A 137 28.39 17.50 17.49
CA VAL A 137 27.61 18.64 16.94
C VAL A 137 26.49 19.12 17.89
N ASN A 138 26.01 18.24 18.78
CA ASN A 138 24.95 18.55 19.73
C ASN A 138 25.47 19.16 21.04
N SER A 139 26.76 19.36 21.19
CA SER A 139 27.34 19.94 22.41
C SER A 139 27.42 21.47 22.36
N CYS A 140 27.26 22.12 23.51
CA CYS A 140 27.32 23.57 23.66
C CYS A 140 28.67 24.16 23.29
N ASN A 141 29.73 23.38 23.32
CA ASN A 141 31.07 23.76 22.95
C ASN A 141 31.60 23.02 21.74
N TYR A 142 30.72 22.61 20.83
CA TYR A 142 31.11 22.01 19.56
C TYR A 142 32.12 22.86 18.82
N ASN A 143 33.21 22.28 18.44
CA ASN A 143 34.23 22.90 17.64
C ASN A 143 34.32 22.26 16.26
N PRO A 144 33.77 22.85 15.21
CA PRO A 144 33.79 22.30 13.86
C PRO A 144 35.20 22.09 13.28
N GLU A 145 36.22 22.72 13.90
CA GLU A 145 37.63 22.51 13.53
C GLU A 145 38.30 21.36 14.32
N ALA A 146 37.67 20.85 15.37
CA ALA A 146 38.21 19.73 16.16
C ALA A 146 38.23 18.44 15.31
N THR A 147 39.41 17.83 15.30
CA THR A 147 39.64 16.55 14.60
C THR A 147 39.80 15.39 15.58
N VAL A 148 39.85 15.65 16.85
CA VAL A 148 39.91 14.66 17.95
C VAL A 148 39.11 15.16 19.12
N ASP A 149 38.19 14.34 19.57
CA ASP A 149 37.48 14.61 20.82
C ASP A 149 38.44 14.50 22.00
N ASP A 150 38.52 15.57 22.76
CA ASP A 150 39.36 15.69 23.97
C ASP A 150 38.57 15.34 25.25
N GLY A 151 37.31 14.92 25.11
CA GLY A 151 36.38 14.66 26.20
C GLY A 151 35.87 15.93 26.89
N SER A 152 36.03 17.09 26.23
CA SER A 152 35.59 18.39 26.76
C SER A 152 34.15 18.75 26.40
N CYS A 153 33.41 17.88 25.69
CA CYS A 153 32.06 18.17 25.28
C CYS A 153 31.16 18.55 26.47
N GLN A 154 30.49 19.67 26.33
CA GLN A 154 29.56 20.18 27.34
C GLN A 154 28.17 20.16 26.73
N PHE A 155 27.26 19.46 27.40
CA PHE A 155 25.86 19.38 27.02
C PHE A 155 25.03 20.22 27.99
N LEU A 156 23.79 20.48 27.62
CA LEU A 156 22.82 20.95 28.58
C LEU A 156 22.75 19.95 29.75
N SER A 157 22.52 20.46 30.94
CA SER A 157 22.36 19.64 32.12
C SER A 157 21.11 18.77 31.94
N GLY A 158 21.32 17.48 31.67
CA GLY A 158 20.26 16.51 31.55
C GLY A 158 19.54 16.27 32.89
N GLY A 159 18.27 15.91 32.81
CA GLY A 159 17.48 15.46 33.94
C GLY A 159 17.52 13.95 34.10
N LEU A 160 16.68 13.44 34.95
CA LEU A 160 16.37 12.02 35.05
C LEU A 160 15.12 11.75 34.19
N LEU A 161 15.20 10.75 33.33
CA LEU A 161 14.01 10.27 32.62
C LEU A 161 13.22 9.37 33.58
N GLU A 162 12.03 9.85 33.96
CA GLU A 162 11.17 9.19 34.95
C GLU A 162 9.90 8.67 34.26
N GLY A 163 9.49 7.46 34.64
CA GLY A 163 8.26 6.80 34.19
C GLY A 163 8.27 5.32 34.50
N GLU A 164 7.16 4.65 34.25
CA GLU A 164 7.03 3.21 34.49
C GLU A 164 7.86 2.43 33.47
N ILE A 165 8.66 1.47 33.95
CA ILE A 165 9.52 0.63 33.10
C ILE A 165 9.00 -0.80 32.93
N ASN A 166 8.01 -1.20 33.74
CA ASN A 166 7.27 -2.43 33.56
C ASN A 166 5.84 -2.03 33.21
N VAL A 167 5.49 -2.19 31.97
CA VAL A 167 4.25 -1.68 31.40
C VAL A 167 3.40 -2.82 30.84
N VAL A 168 2.11 -2.57 30.74
CA VAL A 168 1.16 -3.45 30.05
C VAL A 168 0.91 -2.88 28.67
N PRO A 169 0.91 -3.67 27.59
CA PRO A 169 0.67 -3.16 26.26
C PRO A 169 -0.77 -2.62 26.12
N LEU A 170 -0.95 -1.72 25.17
CA LEU A 170 -2.21 -1.04 24.86
C LEU A 170 -2.74 -0.12 25.97
N GLU A 171 -1.99 0.05 27.06
CA GLU A 171 -2.24 1.07 28.07
C GLU A 171 -1.30 2.27 27.89
N SER A 172 -1.77 3.46 28.25
CA SER A 172 -1.01 4.68 28.12
C SER A 172 -0.26 5.02 29.41
N TYR A 173 1.02 5.28 29.29
CA TYR A 173 1.91 5.63 30.40
C TYR A 173 2.49 7.02 30.20
N ASN A 174 2.72 7.72 31.32
CA ASN A 174 3.28 9.06 31.33
C ASN A 174 4.77 8.99 31.67
N TYR A 175 5.59 9.66 30.83
CA TYR A 175 7.03 9.80 31.05
C TYR A 175 7.39 11.28 31.17
N PHE A 176 8.32 11.56 32.04
CA PHE A 176 8.72 12.92 32.34
C PHE A 176 10.24 13.06 32.29
N TYR A 177 10.70 14.12 31.65
CA TYR A 177 12.13 14.50 31.61
C TYR A 177 12.24 16.00 31.67
N GLU A 178 12.97 16.51 32.68
CA GLU A 178 13.20 17.95 32.85
C GLU A 178 14.68 18.27 32.71
N SER A 179 15.04 19.12 31.80
CA SER A 179 16.37 19.67 31.65
C SER A 179 16.35 21.15 32.01
N ASN A 180 17.32 21.58 32.79
CA ASN A 180 17.49 23.01 33.10
C ASN A 180 17.94 23.73 31.82
N ASP A 181 17.29 24.85 31.53
CA ASP A 181 17.61 25.74 30.39
C ASP A 181 17.26 25.19 28.99
N SER A 182 16.56 24.03 28.87
CA SER A 182 15.99 23.55 27.61
C SER A 182 14.61 24.17 27.34
N THR A 183 14.30 24.35 26.06
CA THR A 183 13.02 24.90 25.61
C THR A 183 12.21 23.89 24.82
N ASN A 184 12.86 22.89 24.24
CA ASN A 184 12.25 21.87 23.41
C ASN A 184 12.76 20.47 23.76
N TYR A 185 11.98 19.46 23.44
CA TYR A 185 12.27 18.07 23.74
C TYR A 185 11.97 17.19 22.53
N LEU A 186 12.89 16.31 22.19
CA LEU A 186 12.70 15.32 21.15
C LEU A 186 12.58 13.93 21.79
N TRP A 187 11.42 13.34 21.68
CA TRP A 187 11.10 12.00 22.14
C TRP A 187 11.10 11.01 20.98
N SER A 188 11.65 9.84 21.19
CA SER A 188 11.56 8.72 20.24
C SER A 188 11.22 7.45 20.99
N VAL A 189 10.36 6.63 20.39
CA VAL A 189 9.85 5.40 21.00
C VAL A 189 10.05 4.23 20.05
N VAL A 190 10.38 3.07 20.59
CA VAL A 190 10.45 1.80 19.86
C VAL A 190 9.44 0.85 20.51
N ASN A 191 8.63 0.19 19.71
CA ASN A 191 7.52 -0.67 20.12
C ASN A 191 6.49 0.07 20.99
N GLY A 192 6.10 1.25 20.56
CA GLY A 192 5.08 2.08 21.18
C GLY A 192 4.75 3.29 20.32
N THR A 193 3.73 4.01 20.69
CA THR A 193 3.26 5.22 20.00
C THR A 193 3.15 6.38 20.98
N ILE A 194 3.69 7.54 20.62
CA ILE A 194 3.52 8.77 21.38
C ILE A 194 2.12 9.32 21.10
N LEU A 195 1.26 9.31 22.12
CA LEU A 195 -0.11 9.80 22.00
C LEU A 195 -0.18 11.33 22.10
N SER A 196 0.68 11.92 22.92
CA SER A 196 0.73 13.37 23.12
C SER A 196 1.99 13.78 23.89
N GLY A 197 2.35 15.05 23.79
CA GLY A 197 3.46 15.63 24.57
C GLY A 197 4.79 15.70 23.83
N GLN A 198 4.87 15.28 22.56
CA GLN A 198 6.06 15.53 21.75
C GLN A 198 6.42 17.01 21.76
N GLY A 199 7.71 17.33 21.92
CA GLY A 199 8.19 18.71 22.06
C GLY A 199 8.11 19.27 23.48
N THR A 200 7.57 18.58 24.47
CA THR A 200 7.44 19.01 25.87
C THR A 200 8.19 18.09 26.83
N SER A 201 8.38 18.53 28.08
CA SER A 201 9.03 17.74 29.13
C SER A 201 8.22 16.52 29.59
N ASN A 202 7.03 16.31 29.05
CA ASN A 202 6.10 15.27 29.50
C ASN A 202 5.43 14.60 28.30
N VAL A 203 5.54 13.29 28.16
CA VAL A 203 5.01 12.54 27.04
C VAL A 203 4.13 11.38 27.51
N TYR A 204 3.03 11.14 26.80
CA TYR A 204 2.17 9.98 26.98
C TYR A 204 2.45 8.98 25.87
N VAL A 205 2.84 7.76 26.24
CA VAL A 205 3.14 6.67 25.33
C VAL A 205 2.18 5.52 25.55
N ILE A 206 1.60 4.99 24.51
CA ILE A 206 0.94 3.68 24.50
C ILE A 206 1.93 2.67 23.95
N TRP A 207 2.10 1.55 24.67
CA TRP A 207 3.05 0.53 24.26
C TRP A 207 2.38 -0.51 23.38
N ASP A 208 3.10 -0.94 22.35
CA ASP A 208 2.65 -1.97 21.44
C ASP A 208 2.71 -3.35 22.10
N ILE A 209 2.12 -4.33 21.44
CA ILE A 209 2.17 -5.71 21.90
C ILE A 209 3.54 -6.29 21.50
N ALA A 210 4.52 -6.10 22.39
CA ALA A 210 5.89 -6.55 22.25
C ALA A 210 6.38 -7.03 23.63
N THR A 211 7.55 -7.68 23.72
CA THR A 211 8.14 -8.09 24.99
C THR A 211 9.01 -7.01 25.60
N GLU A 212 9.52 -6.11 24.77
CA GLU A 212 10.39 -5.02 25.18
C GLU A 212 10.19 -3.80 24.26
N GLY A 213 10.40 -2.63 24.81
CA GLY A 213 10.41 -1.37 24.09
C GLY A 213 11.51 -0.47 24.60
N SER A 214 11.67 0.68 24.00
CA SER A 214 12.54 1.72 24.52
C SER A 214 11.95 3.10 24.28
N LEU A 215 12.20 3.99 25.22
CA LEU A 215 11.86 5.41 25.10
C LEU A 215 13.14 6.22 25.25
N SER A 216 13.38 7.13 24.33
CA SER A 216 14.51 8.04 24.39
C SER A 216 14.07 9.47 24.33
N VAL A 217 14.87 10.34 24.95
CA VAL A 217 14.64 11.78 24.96
C VAL A 217 15.93 12.55 24.90
N SER A 218 15.95 13.62 24.12
CA SER A 218 16.94 14.70 24.21
C SER A 218 16.23 16.04 24.37
N ALA A 219 16.76 16.88 25.25
CA ALA A 219 16.25 18.23 25.41
C ALA A 219 17.24 19.22 24.82
N PHE A 220 16.74 20.26 24.15
CA PHE A 220 17.60 21.23 23.43
C PHE A 220 17.08 22.67 23.53
N ASN A 221 17.98 23.57 23.25
CA ASN A 221 17.70 24.99 23.02
C ASN A 221 18.37 25.42 21.71
N ASP A 222 18.35 26.73 21.40
CA ASP A 222 18.93 27.30 20.18
C ASP A 222 20.46 27.11 20.04
N GLU A 223 21.16 26.64 21.07
CA GLU A 223 22.63 26.53 21.10
C GLU A 223 23.12 25.09 21.17
N CYS A 224 22.40 24.18 21.87
CA CYS A 224 22.87 22.83 22.12
C CYS A 224 21.78 21.92 22.72
N SER A 225 22.11 20.61 22.88
CA SER A 225 21.21 19.63 23.49
C SER A 225 21.84 18.89 24.68
N THR A 226 21.00 18.16 25.42
CA THR A 226 21.45 17.14 26.38
C THR A 226 22.04 15.95 25.62
N GLU A 227 22.79 15.08 26.31
CA GLU A 227 22.96 13.72 25.82
C GLU A 227 21.58 13.04 25.76
N THR A 228 21.40 12.12 24.79
CA THR A 228 20.17 11.36 24.69
C THR A 228 20.06 10.36 25.83
N GLU A 229 19.01 10.50 26.64
CA GLU A 229 18.71 9.53 27.70
C GLU A 229 17.77 8.46 27.14
N ILE A 230 18.06 7.20 27.47
CA ILE A 230 17.29 6.05 26.98
C ILE A 230 16.89 5.17 28.18
N ILE A 231 15.63 4.81 28.24
CA ILE A 231 15.16 3.77 29.16
C ILE A 231 14.63 2.58 28.34
N ASN A 232 14.99 1.39 28.78
CA ASN A 232 14.42 0.17 28.25
C ASN A 232 13.15 -0.17 29.03
N ILE A 233 12.12 -0.51 28.31
CA ILE A 233 10.80 -0.81 28.83
C ILE A 233 10.60 -2.33 28.74
N ASN A 234 10.23 -2.94 29.84
CA ASN A 234 9.74 -4.30 29.86
C ASN A 234 8.23 -4.28 29.71
N ILE A 235 7.74 -4.80 28.60
CA ILE A 235 6.31 -4.88 28.31
C ILE A 235 5.83 -6.23 28.85
N ASP A 236 5.13 -6.19 29.98
CA ASP A 236 4.64 -7.41 30.65
C ASP A 236 3.30 -7.85 30.06
N LEU A 237 3.38 -8.85 29.25
CA LEU A 237 2.24 -9.43 28.57
C LEU A 237 1.46 -10.42 29.44
N SER A 238 2.00 -10.82 30.60
CA SER A 238 1.34 -11.72 31.55
C SER A 238 0.29 -10.99 32.42
N GLU A 239 0.43 -9.67 32.56
CA GLU A 239 -0.55 -8.82 33.25
C GLU A 239 -1.61 -8.22 32.32
N VAL A 240 -1.51 -8.49 30.99
CA VAL A 240 -2.67 -8.26 30.12
C VAL A 240 -3.76 -9.22 30.62
N GLU A 241 -4.59 -8.74 31.56
CA GLU A 241 -5.90 -9.28 31.67
C GLU A 241 -6.54 -9.02 30.29
N TRP A 242 -6.42 -10.05 29.44
CA TRP A 242 -7.24 -10.14 28.24
C TRP A 242 -8.68 -10.22 28.73
N GLU A 243 -9.16 -9.10 29.27
CA GLU A 243 -10.58 -8.90 29.47
C GLU A 243 -11.13 -8.90 28.07
N ILE A 244 -11.56 -10.09 27.65
CA ILE A 244 -12.42 -10.34 26.49
C ILE A 244 -13.51 -9.27 26.35
N ASN A 245 -13.73 -8.50 27.38
CA ASN A 245 -14.68 -7.40 27.46
C ASN A 245 -14.24 -6.09 26.78
N ASN A 246 -12.94 -5.83 26.58
CA ASN A 246 -12.45 -4.59 25.97
C ASN A 246 -11.90 -4.77 24.57
N ILE A 247 -11.16 -5.86 24.28
CA ILE A 247 -10.66 -6.19 22.95
C ILE A 247 -11.03 -7.63 22.64
N SER A 248 -11.71 -7.87 21.53
CA SER A 248 -12.10 -9.23 21.16
C SER A 248 -10.94 -10.04 20.59
N ILE A 249 -11.01 -11.36 20.73
CA ILE A 249 -10.02 -12.25 20.09
C ILE A 249 -9.98 -12.07 18.56
N ALA A 250 -11.11 -11.76 17.94
CA ALA A 250 -11.17 -11.48 16.50
C ALA A 250 -10.41 -10.19 16.14
N ARG A 251 -10.49 -9.15 17.01
CA ARG A 251 -9.75 -7.89 16.82
C ARG A 251 -8.24 -8.12 16.92
N ILE A 252 -7.81 -8.98 17.82
CA ILE A 252 -6.39 -9.35 17.98
C ILE A 252 -5.89 -10.06 16.73
N TRP A 253 -6.56 -11.11 16.27
CA TRP A 253 -6.16 -11.83 15.07
C TRP A 253 -6.26 -10.99 13.80
N ASN A 254 -7.17 -10.02 13.77
CA ASN A 254 -7.22 -9.07 12.67
C ASN A 254 -5.98 -8.15 12.66
N GLU A 255 -5.47 -7.70 13.81
CA GLU A 255 -4.25 -6.89 13.87
C GLU A 255 -3.03 -7.70 13.45
N ILE A 256 -2.91 -8.96 13.91
CA ILE A 256 -1.84 -9.86 13.45
C ILE A 256 -1.91 -10.06 11.92
N LEU A 257 -3.11 -10.18 11.36
CA LEU A 257 -3.30 -10.28 9.91
C LEU A 257 -2.88 -8.99 9.19
N LEU A 258 -3.22 -7.82 9.73
CA LEU A 258 -2.80 -6.54 9.16
C LEU A 258 -1.27 -6.38 9.24
N GLU A 259 -0.66 -6.80 10.35
CA GLU A 259 0.80 -6.80 10.48
C GLU A 259 1.46 -7.79 9.49
N ALA A 260 0.85 -8.94 9.28
CA ALA A 260 1.30 -9.88 8.25
C ALA A 260 1.24 -9.26 6.84
N ILE A 261 0.19 -8.48 6.55
CA ILE A 261 0.05 -7.76 5.28
C ILE A 261 1.13 -6.68 5.12
N ARG A 262 1.46 -5.91 6.16
CA ARG A 262 2.54 -4.90 6.12
C ARG A 262 3.89 -5.51 5.77
N ASN A 263 4.09 -6.76 6.12
CA ASN A 263 5.32 -7.52 5.95
C ASN A 263 5.31 -8.49 4.76
N ASP A 264 4.30 -8.40 3.89
CA ASP A 264 4.17 -9.18 2.66
C ASP A 264 4.52 -8.35 1.41
N TYR A 265 4.47 -8.96 0.22
CA TYR A 265 4.55 -8.27 -1.07
C TYR A 265 3.33 -7.35 -1.28
N ALA A 266 3.47 -6.27 -2.05
CA ALA A 266 2.38 -5.35 -2.38
C ALA A 266 1.33 -6.00 -3.31
N ARG A 267 0.49 -6.87 -2.77
CA ARG A 267 -0.49 -7.68 -3.52
C ARG A 267 -1.94 -7.41 -3.10
N PRO A 268 -2.54 -6.26 -3.46
CA PRO A 268 -3.89 -5.87 -3.00
C PRO A 268 -4.98 -6.93 -3.21
N THR A 269 -4.91 -7.67 -4.32
CA THR A 269 -5.84 -8.76 -4.63
C THR A 269 -5.73 -9.93 -3.66
N VAL A 270 -4.49 -10.36 -3.39
CA VAL A 270 -4.19 -11.45 -2.46
C VAL A 270 -4.57 -11.04 -1.03
N HIS A 271 -4.26 -9.79 -0.65
CA HIS A 271 -4.60 -9.28 0.66
C HIS A 271 -6.12 -9.16 0.87
N ALA A 272 -6.87 -8.68 -0.11
CA ALA A 272 -8.33 -8.66 -0.04
C ALA A 272 -8.92 -10.07 0.17
N ARG A 273 -8.38 -11.06 -0.55
CA ARG A 273 -8.75 -12.46 -0.41
C ARG A 273 -8.37 -13.03 0.97
N ASN A 274 -7.17 -12.74 1.47
CA ASN A 274 -6.72 -13.19 2.79
C ASN A 274 -7.56 -12.55 3.92
N LEU A 275 -7.84 -11.26 3.83
CA LEU A 275 -8.74 -10.56 4.74
C LEU A 275 -10.13 -11.21 4.76
N PHE A 276 -10.66 -11.59 3.60
CA PHE A 276 -11.95 -12.26 3.51
C PHE A 276 -11.91 -13.68 4.09
N HIS A 277 -11.00 -14.54 3.64
CA HIS A 277 -10.98 -15.93 4.06
C HIS A 277 -10.74 -16.10 5.57
N ILE A 278 -9.85 -15.29 6.14
CA ILE A 278 -9.56 -15.36 7.57
C ILE A 278 -10.75 -14.80 8.39
N SER A 279 -11.35 -13.69 7.94
CA SER A 279 -12.55 -13.16 8.58
C SER A 279 -13.73 -14.13 8.50
N ALA A 280 -13.91 -14.81 7.36
CA ALA A 280 -14.96 -15.81 7.18
C ALA A 280 -14.71 -17.07 8.01
N ALA A 281 -13.45 -17.49 8.16
CA ALA A 281 -13.10 -18.62 9.03
C ALA A 281 -13.38 -18.31 10.51
N MET A 282 -13.04 -17.09 10.96
CA MET A 282 -13.41 -16.62 12.30
C MET A 282 -14.93 -16.53 12.48
N TYR A 283 -15.64 -16.06 11.45
CA TYR A 283 -17.10 -16.01 11.44
C TYR A 283 -17.73 -17.41 11.55
N ASP A 284 -17.24 -18.39 10.78
CA ASP A 284 -17.74 -19.77 10.82
C ASP A 284 -17.53 -20.40 12.19
N ALA A 285 -16.35 -20.16 12.82
CA ALA A 285 -16.10 -20.61 14.19
C ALA A 285 -17.09 -20.02 15.19
N TRP A 286 -17.36 -18.71 15.09
CA TRP A 286 -18.33 -18.02 15.93
C TRP A 286 -19.76 -18.52 15.69
N ALA A 287 -20.18 -18.65 14.42
CA ALA A 287 -21.54 -19.07 14.07
C ALA A 287 -21.87 -20.51 14.55
N ILE A 288 -20.89 -21.42 14.42
CA ILE A 288 -21.01 -22.81 14.89
C ILE A 288 -21.16 -22.84 16.41
N ILE A 289 -20.28 -22.19 17.16
CA ILE A 289 -20.28 -22.27 18.62
C ILE A 289 -21.48 -21.51 19.22
N LYS A 290 -21.84 -20.38 18.62
CA LYS A 290 -22.97 -19.58 19.06
C LYS A 290 -24.32 -20.18 18.67
N GLU A 291 -24.34 -21.11 17.72
CA GLU A 291 -25.55 -21.64 17.09
C GLU A 291 -26.46 -20.51 16.56
N GLN A 292 -25.85 -19.50 15.93
CA GLN A 292 -26.57 -18.31 15.44
C GLN A 292 -26.14 -17.95 14.02
N GLY A 293 -27.12 -17.77 13.15
CA GLY A 293 -26.87 -17.51 11.72
C GLY A 293 -26.47 -18.77 10.94
N SER A 294 -25.99 -18.56 9.75
CA SER A 294 -25.49 -19.62 8.84
C SER A 294 -23.99 -19.48 8.63
N THR A 295 -23.26 -20.56 8.62
CA THR A 295 -21.84 -20.59 8.22
C THR A 295 -21.67 -20.24 6.74
N TYR A 296 -20.52 -19.66 6.38
CA TYR A 296 -20.19 -19.39 4.98
C TYR A 296 -19.70 -20.64 4.24
N LEU A 297 -18.70 -21.31 4.77
CA LEU A 297 -18.07 -22.47 4.11
C LEU A 297 -18.40 -23.79 4.81
N ILE A 298 -18.31 -23.85 6.12
CA ILE A 298 -18.42 -25.11 6.88
C ILE A 298 -19.85 -25.64 6.86
N GLY A 299 -20.02 -26.85 6.34
CA GLY A 299 -21.33 -27.46 6.13
C GLY A 299 -22.11 -26.94 4.92
N GLN A 300 -21.46 -26.21 4.04
CA GLN A 300 -22.06 -25.56 2.86
C GLN A 300 -21.46 -26.10 1.56
N ASN A 301 -22.08 -25.72 0.45
CA ASN A 301 -21.55 -25.91 -0.90
C ASN A 301 -21.35 -24.51 -1.51
N VAL A 302 -20.10 -24.09 -1.58
CA VAL A 302 -19.74 -22.77 -2.11
C VAL A 302 -18.97 -22.96 -3.42
N ASN A 303 -19.50 -22.46 -4.54
CA ASN A 303 -18.88 -22.57 -5.86
C ASN A 303 -18.50 -24.03 -6.25
N ASN A 304 -19.32 -24.98 -5.91
CA ASN A 304 -19.15 -26.45 -6.05
C ASN A 304 -18.10 -27.08 -5.10
N PHE A 305 -17.46 -26.32 -4.24
CA PHE A 305 -16.67 -26.84 -3.15
C PHE A 305 -17.61 -27.22 -1.99
N ASN A 306 -17.61 -28.47 -1.58
CA ASN A 306 -18.55 -29.00 -0.57
C ASN A 306 -17.79 -29.38 0.69
N VAL A 307 -18.21 -28.83 1.82
CA VAL A 307 -17.63 -29.12 3.13
C VAL A 307 -18.65 -29.82 4.00
N ASP A 308 -18.30 -31.03 4.46
CA ASP A 308 -19.15 -31.80 5.37
C ASP A 308 -18.97 -31.24 6.81
N TYR A 309 -20.09 -31.14 7.52
CA TYR A 309 -20.07 -30.77 8.95
C TYR A 309 -21.24 -31.47 9.63
N GLU A 310 -20.96 -32.13 10.76
CA GLU A 310 -21.99 -32.86 11.47
C GLU A 310 -22.48 -32.11 12.70
N TYR A 311 -21.57 -31.83 13.66
CA TYR A 311 -21.99 -31.22 14.92
C TYR A 311 -20.82 -30.83 15.83
N PHE A 312 -21.03 -29.76 16.61
CA PHE A 312 -20.16 -29.35 17.71
C PHE A 312 -20.98 -29.24 19.01
N ASP A 313 -20.64 -30.01 20.03
CA ASP A 313 -21.27 -29.93 21.35
C ASP A 313 -20.20 -29.99 22.43
N ASN A 314 -20.17 -29.00 23.29
CA ASN A 314 -19.18 -28.94 24.38
C ASN A 314 -19.84 -28.43 25.68
N ASN A 315 -19.27 -28.88 26.82
CA ASN A 315 -19.66 -28.46 28.16
C ASN A 315 -18.86 -27.24 28.67
N LEU A 316 -17.92 -26.68 27.86
CA LEU A 316 -17.17 -25.45 28.20
C LEU A 316 -18.05 -24.21 27.98
N SER A 317 -17.62 -23.09 28.52
CA SER A 317 -18.33 -21.83 28.23
C SER A 317 -18.22 -21.47 26.74
N TYR A 318 -19.24 -20.82 26.21
CA TYR A 318 -19.20 -20.35 24.79
C TYR A 318 -18.00 -19.47 24.52
N GLU A 319 -17.64 -18.60 25.47
CA GLU A 319 -16.54 -17.65 25.34
C GLU A 319 -15.19 -18.35 25.22
N GLU A 320 -14.87 -19.32 26.09
CA GLU A 320 -13.62 -20.10 26.01
C GLU A 320 -13.52 -20.89 24.70
N ASN A 321 -14.61 -21.54 24.27
CA ASN A 321 -14.66 -22.26 23.01
C ASN A 321 -14.39 -21.33 21.80
N MET A 322 -14.98 -20.12 21.80
CA MET A 322 -14.79 -19.13 20.73
C MET A 322 -13.35 -18.65 20.66
N VAL A 323 -12.73 -18.32 21.81
CA VAL A 323 -11.31 -17.89 21.83
C VAL A 323 -10.43 -18.97 21.21
N VAL A 324 -10.60 -20.21 21.59
CA VAL A 324 -9.77 -21.33 21.11
C VAL A 324 -10.02 -21.59 19.61
N ALA A 325 -11.27 -21.80 19.20
CA ALA A 325 -11.57 -22.16 17.81
C ALA A 325 -11.22 -21.03 16.83
N ILE A 326 -11.52 -19.77 17.15
CA ILE A 326 -11.16 -18.61 16.35
C ILE A 326 -9.63 -18.50 16.24
N SER A 327 -8.90 -18.71 17.34
CA SER A 327 -7.44 -18.62 17.34
C SER A 327 -6.80 -19.68 16.46
N TYR A 328 -7.20 -20.93 16.56
CA TYR A 328 -6.65 -21.97 15.66
C TYR A 328 -7.02 -21.74 14.21
N ALA A 329 -8.25 -21.32 13.91
CA ALA A 329 -8.65 -21.00 12.54
C ALA A 329 -7.83 -19.87 11.94
N ALA A 330 -7.69 -18.75 12.65
CA ALA A 330 -6.89 -17.61 12.18
C ALA A 330 -5.38 -17.92 12.12
N TYR A 331 -4.83 -18.53 13.18
CA TYR A 331 -3.40 -18.89 13.25
C TYR A 331 -2.96 -19.76 12.09
N ARG A 332 -3.69 -20.87 11.83
CA ARG A 332 -3.34 -21.79 10.74
C ARG A 332 -3.42 -21.12 9.35
N LEU A 333 -4.41 -20.27 9.14
CA LEU A 333 -4.56 -19.55 7.87
C LEU A 333 -3.47 -18.49 7.70
N ILE A 334 -3.16 -17.71 8.72
CA ILE A 334 -2.10 -16.69 8.65
C ILE A 334 -0.74 -17.37 8.40
N THR A 335 -0.38 -18.35 9.20
CA THR A 335 0.90 -19.05 9.04
C THR A 335 1.04 -19.77 7.72
N HIS A 336 -0.05 -20.30 7.14
CA HIS A 336 -0.06 -20.87 5.80
C HIS A 336 0.12 -19.82 4.71
N ARG A 337 -0.69 -18.74 4.73
CA ARG A 337 -0.77 -17.75 3.65
C ARG A 337 0.46 -16.84 3.55
N PHE A 338 1.14 -16.62 4.65
CA PHE A 338 2.29 -15.74 4.74
C PHE A 338 3.62 -16.47 4.93
N SER A 339 3.64 -17.81 4.70
CA SER A 339 4.86 -18.62 4.79
C SER A 339 5.96 -18.18 3.80
N ASP A 340 5.56 -17.68 2.64
CA ASP A 340 6.46 -17.24 1.57
C ASP A 340 6.63 -15.71 1.49
N SER A 341 6.12 -14.99 2.50
CA SER A 341 6.30 -13.53 2.59
C SER A 341 7.76 -13.15 2.85
N PRO A 342 8.22 -11.98 2.42
CA PRO A 342 9.60 -11.53 2.64
C PRO A 342 10.03 -11.54 4.10
N ASN A 343 9.12 -11.22 5.04
CA ASN A 343 9.35 -11.22 6.48
C ASN A 343 8.57 -12.36 7.19
N SER A 344 8.42 -13.52 6.54
CA SER A 344 7.64 -14.65 7.06
C SER A 344 8.05 -15.12 8.47
N GLU A 345 9.35 -15.10 8.78
CA GLU A 345 9.84 -15.46 10.11
C GLU A 345 9.28 -14.56 11.21
N TYR A 346 9.27 -13.25 10.98
CA TYR A 346 8.66 -12.28 11.89
C TYR A 346 7.17 -12.55 12.08
N ILE A 347 6.43 -12.72 10.99
CA ILE A 347 4.98 -12.96 11.01
C ILE A 347 4.65 -14.24 11.80
N ILE A 348 5.36 -15.33 11.50
CA ILE A 348 5.15 -16.62 12.16
C ILE A 348 5.50 -16.53 13.66
N ASN A 349 6.61 -15.86 14.02
CA ASN A 349 7.00 -15.68 15.40
C ASN A 349 5.98 -14.85 16.19
N LEU A 350 5.43 -13.79 15.57
CA LEU A 350 4.36 -12.99 16.15
C LEU A 350 3.10 -13.84 16.40
N ALA A 351 2.65 -14.62 15.41
CA ALA A 351 1.51 -15.51 15.58
C ALA A 351 1.74 -16.61 16.64
N ASN A 352 2.94 -17.24 16.66
CA ASN A 352 3.33 -18.23 17.67
C ASN A 352 3.31 -17.63 19.07
N TYR A 353 3.82 -16.41 19.20
CA TYR A 353 3.85 -15.70 20.46
C TYR A 353 2.43 -15.51 21.01
N TYR A 354 1.47 -15.08 20.19
CA TYR A 354 0.07 -14.93 20.62
C TYR A 354 -0.59 -16.26 21.01
N MET A 355 -0.33 -17.34 20.27
CA MET A 355 -0.79 -18.67 20.67
C MET A 355 -0.24 -19.08 22.03
N SER A 356 1.02 -18.75 22.32
CA SER A 356 1.65 -19.04 23.61
C SER A 356 1.05 -18.23 24.77
N LEU A 357 0.68 -16.96 24.53
CA LEU A 357 -0.02 -16.13 25.51
C LEU A 357 -1.40 -16.68 25.87
N LEU A 358 -2.07 -17.28 24.90
CA LEU A 358 -3.37 -17.94 25.11
C LEU A 358 -3.20 -19.37 25.68
N GLU A 359 -1.98 -19.78 26.02
CA GLU A 359 -1.64 -21.14 26.47
C GLU A 359 -2.11 -22.24 25.49
N LEU A 360 -2.12 -21.95 24.17
CA LEU A 360 -2.56 -22.86 23.10
C LEU A 360 -1.38 -23.59 22.47
N ASP A 361 -1.49 -24.91 22.32
CA ASP A 361 -0.46 -25.78 21.75
C ASP A 361 -0.47 -25.73 20.21
N ILE A 362 0.51 -25.05 19.63
CA ILE A 362 0.68 -24.92 18.17
C ILE A 362 0.94 -26.27 17.45
N GLU A 363 1.41 -27.28 18.18
CA GLU A 363 1.70 -28.60 17.63
C GLU A 363 0.45 -29.53 17.55
N ASN A 364 -0.69 -29.07 18.06
CA ASN A 364 -1.94 -29.83 17.94
C ASN A 364 -2.62 -29.57 16.58
N TYR A 365 -2.46 -30.49 15.65
CA TYR A 365 -3.03 -30.43 14.28
C TYR A 365 -4.27 -31.33 14.10
N GLU A 366 -4.84 -31.88 15.15
CA GLU A 366 -6.00 -32.76 15.02
C GLU A 366 -7.22 -31.99 14.50
N THR A 367 -7.92 -32.57 13.51
CA THR A 367 -9.11 -32.01 12.86
C THR A 367 -10.30 -32.94 13.01
N SER A 368 -11.51 -32.40 13.11
CA SER A 368 -12.73 -33.19 13.12
C SER A 368 -13.96 -32.37 12.73
N ASN A 369 -14.85 -32.93 11.88
CA ASN A 369 -16.15 -32.36 11.54
C ASN A 369 -17.25 -32.71 12.56
N ASN A 370 -16.93 -33.54 13.53
CA ASN A 370 -17.83 -33.96 14.63
C ASN A 370 -16.99 -34.00 15.91
N THR A 371 -16.92 -32.90 16.64
CA THR A 371 -16.00 -32.76 17.76
C THR A 371 -16.65 -32.08 18.96
N GLN A 372 -16.06 -32.31 20.13
CA GLN A 372 -16.32 -31.57 21.36
C GLN A 372 -15.12 -30.71 21.77
N ASP A 373 -14.08 -30.69 20.93
CA ASP A 373 -12.85 -29.97 21.19
C ASP A 373 -12.75 -28.75 20.25
N PRO A 374 -12.70 -27.51 20.78
CA PRO A 374 -12.61 -26.30 19.98
C PRO A 374 -11.29 -26.21 19.18
N ILE A 375 -10.21 -26.88 19.62
CA ILE A 375 -8.95 -26.97 18.87
C ILE A 375 -9.19 -27.71 17.54
N HIS A 376 -9.83 -28.91 17.62
CA HIS A 376 -10.11 -29.73 16.44
C HIS A 376 -11.08 -29.00 15.49
N LEU A 377 -12.03 -28.23 16.04
CA LEU A 377 -12.93 -27.42 15.23
C LEU A 377 -12.18 -26.30 14.50
N GLY A 378 -11.34 -25.54 15.22
CA GLY A 378 -10.54 -24.46 14.63
C GLY A 378 -9.60 -24.95 13.53
N ASN A 379 -8.88 -26.06 13.78
CA ASN A 379 -8.04 -26.71 12.78
C ASN A 379 -8.85 -27.20 11.57
N TYR A 380 -10.03 -27.80 11.78
CA TYR A 380 -10.91 -28.27 10.71
C TYR A 380 -11.39 -27.12 9.82
N ILE A 381 -11.78 -26.00 10.43
CA ILE A 381 -12.16 -24.78 9.70
C ILE A 381 -11.00 -24.32 8.83
N ALA A 382 -9.82 -24.16 9.41
CA ALA A 382 -8.64 -23.70 8.68
C ALA A 382 -8.26 -24.60 7.50
N GLU A 383 -8.25 -25.93 7.71
CA GLU A 383 -7.96 -26.92 6.68
C GLU A 383 -8.89 -26.76 5.47
N ASN A 384 -10.20 -26.63 5.71
CA ASN A 384 -11.18 -26.45 4.62
C ASN A 384 -11.06 -25.11 3.91
N TYR A 385 -10.71 -24.00 4.61
CA TYR A 385 -10.44 -22.72 3.96
C TYR A 385 -9.13 -22.72 3.16
N ILE A 386 -8.11 -23.47 3.58
CA ILE A 386 -6.89 -23.69 2.80
C ILE A 386 -7.22 -24.47 1.53
N GLU A 387 -7.93 -25.60 1.65
CA GLU A 387 -8.33 -26.40 0.49
C GLU A 387 -9.22 -25.63 -0.48
N TYR A 388 -10.23 -24.90 0.04
CA TYR A 388 -11.06 -24.03 -0.78
C TYR A 388 -10.23 -23.00 -1.54
N GLY A 389 -9.25 -22.40 -0.86
CA GLY A 389 -8.37 -21.41 -1.47
C GLY A 389 -7.47 -21.97 -2.58
N LEU A 390 -7.07 -23.23 -2.50
CA LEU A 390 -6.31 -23.87 -3.58
C LEU A 390 -7.16 -24.11 -4.85
N GLU A 391 -8.51 -24.07 -4.73
CA GLU A 391 -9.46 -24.32 -5.82
C GLU A 391 -10.27 -23.09 -6.25
N ASP A 392 -10.12 -21.94 -5.59
CA ASP A 392 -10.92 -20.73 -5.80
C ASP A 392 -10.57 -19.93 -7.07
N GLY A 393 -9.60 -20.39 -7.86
CA GLY A 393 -9.17 -19.73 -9.09
C GLY A 393 -8.08 -18.69 -8.93
N SER A 394 -7.60 -18.43 -7.71
CA SER A 394 -6.52 -17.46 -7.44
C SER A 394 -5.13 -17.92 -7.86
N MET A 395 -4.96 -19.21 -8.17
CA MET A 395 -3.67 -19.85 -8.46
C MET A 395 -2.67 -19.77 -7.29
N GLU A 396 -3.16 -19.91 -6.05
CA GLU A 396 -2.33 -19.86 -4.84
C GLU A 396 -1.17 -20.85 -4.88
N SER A 397 -1.40 -22.10 -5.34
CA SER A 397 -0.36 -23.14 -5.49
C SER A 397 0.74 -22.77 -6.50
N LEU A 398 0.53 -21.77 -7.34
CA LEU A 398 1.48 -21.21 -8.31
C LEU A 398 1.88 -19.78 -7.93
N ASN A 399 1.83 -19.43 -6.64
CA ASN A 399 2.15 -18.11 -6.12
C ASN A 399 1.42 -16.97 -6.86
N TYR A 400 0.15 -17.22 -7.22
CA TYR A 400 -0.74 -16.24 -7.88
C TYR A 400 -0.28 -15.79 -9.27
N GLU A 401 0.58 -16.55 -9.95
CA GLU A 401 1.09 -16.23 -11.28
C GLU A 401 -0.04 -16.25 -12.33
N ASN A 402 0.04 -15.30 -13.27
CA ASN A 402 -0.84 -15.29 -14.43
C ASN A 402 -0.59 -16.53 -15.30
N GLN A 403 -1.65 -17.10 -15.90
CA GLN A 403 -1.56 -18.34 -16.66
C GLN A 403 -1.45 -18.08 -18.18
N TYR A 404 -1.98 -16.96 -18.66
CA TYR A 404 -2.04 -16.66 -20.10
C TYR A 404 -1.88 -15.17 -20.44
N TYR A 405 -1.87 -14.28 -19.44
CA TYR A 405 -1.65 -12.88 -19.70
C TYR A 405 -0.18 -12.60 -19.99
N GLU A 406 0.08 -11.86 -21.09
CA GLU A 406 1.40 -11.34 -21.44
C GLU A 406 1.26 -9.84 -21.79
N PRO A 407 2.18 -8.97 -21.32
CA PRO A 407 2.16 -7.56 -21.67
C PRO A 407 2.45 -7.34 -23.15
N VAL A 408 1.71 -6.43 -23.78
CA VAL A 408 1.88 -6.10 -25.21
C VAL A 408 3.09 -5.19 -25.43
N ASN A 409 3.40 -4.33 -24.45
CA ASN A 409 4.44 -3.35 -24.52
C ASN A 409 5.75 -3.85 -23.87
N ASP A 410 6.88 -3.55 -24.50
CA ASP A 410 8.19 -3.70 -23.87
C ASP A 410 8.31 -2.80 -22.62
N PRO A 411 9.08 -3.20 -21.61
CA PRO A 411 9.24 -2.43 -20.39
C PRO A 411 9.82 -1.03 -20.61
N LEU A 412 9.27 -0.02 -19.92
CA LEU A 412 9.82 1.32 -19.84
C LEU A 412 10.81 1.39 -18.66
N SER A 413 11.99 1.95 -18.91
CA SER A 413 12.92 2.33 -17.83
C SER A 413 12.74 3.82 -17.48
N PRO A 414 12.13 4.17 -16.35
CA PRO A 414 11.79 5.55 -16.03
C PRO A 414 12.98 6.50 -15.87
N ILE A 415 14.17 5.97 -15.58
CA ILE A 415 15.44 6.76 -15.52
C ILE A 415 15.92 7.23 -16.89
N LEU A 416 15.35 6.70 -17.98
CA LEU A 416 15.64 7.16 -19.35
C LEU A 416 14.56 8.12 -19.80
N SER A 417 14.95 9.13 -20.60
CA SER A 417 14.03 10.09 -21.19
C SER A 417 13.14 9.46 -22.26
N GLY A 418 11.88 9.89 -22.32
CA GLY A 418 10.94 9.57 -23.38
C GLY A 418 10.29 8.18 -23.27
N ASN A 419 9.42 7.88 -24.22
CA ASN A 419 8.75 6.59 -24.45
C ASN A 419 8.21 6.49 -25.88
N GLU A 420 8.96 6.96 -26.86
CA GLU A 420 8.51 7.07 -28.25
C GLU A 420 8.28 5.72 -28.96
N ASN A 421 8.88 4.63 -28.42
CA ASN A 421 8.84 3.30 -29.02
C ASN A 421 7.78 2.36 -28.42
N ILE A 422 6.83 2.87 -27.62
CA ILE A 422 5.73 2.06 -27.11
C ILE A 422 4.93 1.44 -28.29
N PHE A 423 4.63 0.15 -28.20
CA PHE A 423 3.95 -0.56 -29.28
C PHE A 423 2.45 -0.21 -29.36
N ASP A 424 1.76 -0.25 -28.21
CA ASP A 424 0.35 0.18 -28.10
C ASP A 424 0.20 1.16 -26.93
N PRO A 425 0.04 2.46 -27.22
CA PRO A 425 -0.05 3.50 -26.18
C PRO A 425 -1.34 3.45 -25.35
N ASN A 426 -2.29 2.60 -25.70
CA ASN A 426 -3.51 2.40 -24.91
C ASN A 426 -3.38 1.29 -23.87
N ARG A 427 -2.35 0.42 -24.04
CA ARG A 427 -2.16 -0.77 -23.22
C ARG A 427 -1.12 -0.53 -22.14
N TRP A 428 -1.28 -1.26 -21.04
CA TRP A 428 -0.33 -1.22 -19.93
C TRP A 428 1.10 -1.56 -20.37
N GLN A 429 2.04 -0.93 -19.72
CA GLN A 429 3.47 -1.11 -19.98
C GLN A 429 4.19 -1.42 -18.66
N PRO A 430 4.94 -2.51 -18.56
CA PRO A 430 5.79 -2.79 -17.41
C PRO A 430 6.84 -1.70 -17.20
N LEU A 431 7.30 -1.53 -15.97
CA LEU A 431 8.42 -0.65 -15.65
C LEU A 431 9.62 -1.48 -15.23
N THR A 432 10.81 -1.13 -15.76
CA THR A 432 12.08 -1.63 -15.23
C THR A 432 12.71 -0.57 -14.35
N LEU A 433 12.70 -0.80 -13.05
CA LEU A 433 13.24 0.11 -12.03
C LEU A 433 14.72 -0.20 -11.76
N SER A 434 15.48 0.77 -11.26
CA SER A 434 16.85 0.53 -10.82
C SER A 434 16.91 -0.44 -9.63
N VAL A 435 15.96 -0.27 -8.71
CA VAL A 435 15.69 -1.15 -7.57
C VAL A 435 14.18 -1.14 -7.36
N PHE A 436 13.59 -2.31 -7.13
CA PHE A 436 12.18 -2.42 -6.75
C PHE A 436 12.08 -2.77 -5.27
N ILE A 437 11.42 -1.90 -4.51
CA ILE A 437 11.11 -2.07 -3.08
C ILE A 437 9.62 -1.85 -2.95
N ASP A 438 8.91 -2.85 -2.47
CA ASP A 438 7.48 -2.77 -2.22
C ASP A 438 7.15 -2.46 -0.74
N GLN A 439 5.93 -2.75 -0.31
CA GLN A 439 5.48 -2.46 1.04
C GLN A 439 6.22 -3.23 2.14
N SER A 440 6.81 -4.39 1.85
CA SER A 440 7.61 -5.13 2.83
C SER A 440 8.92 -4.41 3.23
N GLY A 441 9.29 -3.36 2.51
CA GLY A 441 10.56 -2.65 2.68
C GLY A 441 11.77 -3.43 2.20
N GLN A 442 11.60 -4.63 1.64
CA GLN A 442 12.68 -5.47 1.15
C GLN A 442 12.93 -5.25 -0.34
N VAL A 443 14.19 -5.40 -0.76
CA VAL A 443 14.53 -5.42 -2.18
C VAL A 443 14.06 -6.75 -2.77
N THR A 444 13.15 -6.66 -3.73
CA THR A 444 12.58 -7.85 -4.39
C THR A 444 13.53 -8.36 -5.40
N GLY A 445 14.40 -8.87 -5.60
CA GLY A 445 15.33 -9.37 -6.63
C GLY A 445 14.89 -9.18 -8.09
N GLU A 446 13.69 -8.70 -8.37
CA GLU A 446 13.11 -8.50 -9.70
C GLU A 446 12.83 -7.03 -9.96
N ASN A 447 13.59 -6.43 -10.88
CA ASN A 447 13.48 -5.01 -11.19
C ASN A 447 12.34 -4.68 -12.19
N THR A 448 11.72 -5.69 -12.79
CA THR A 448 10.59 -5.55 -13.73
C THR A 448 9.44 -6.42 -13.25
N PRO A 449 8.68 -5.96 -12.24
CA PRO A 449 7.60 -6.77 -11.68
C PRO A 449 6.53 -7.07 -12.73
N PRO A 450 6.06 -8.32 -12.82
CA PRO A 450 5.01 -8.72 -13.75
C PRO A 450 3.67 -8.07 -13.40
N PHE A 451 2.71 -8.12 -14.32
CA PHE A 451 1.34 -7.68 -14.02
C PHE A 451 0.75 -8.55 -12.91
N LEU A 452 0.36 -7.92 -11.82
CA LEU A 452 -0.25 -8.62 -10.69
C LEU A 452 -1.73 -8.87 -10.95
N GLY A 453 -2.12 -10.15 -11.02
CA GLY A 453 -3.52 -10.56 -11.03
C GLY A 453 -4.30 -10.18 -12.30
N ALA A 454 -3.69 -10.19 -13.49
CA ALA A 454 -4.40 -9.89 -14.75
C ALA A 454 -5.62 -10.79 -15.02
N GLU A 455 -5.68 -11.95 -14.37
CA GLU A 455 -6.72 -12.97 -14.51
C GLU A 455 -7.60 -13.09 -13.27
N TRP A 456 -7.52 -12.13 -12.32
CA TRP A 456 -8.19 -12.20 -11.01
C TRP A 456 -9.73 -12.18 -11.10
N GLY A 457 -10.29 -11.74 -12.24
CA GLY A 457 -11.72 -11.87 -12.50
C GLY A 457 -12.25 -13.31 -12.52
N ASN A 458 -11.34 -14.32 -12.57
CA ASN A 458 -11.69 -15.72 -12.52
C ASN A 458 -11.78 -16.30 -11.09
N VAL A 459 -11.37 -15.51 -10.09
CA VAL A 459 -11.43 -15.92 -8.68
C VAL A 459 -12.88 -15.97 -8.21
N HIS A 460 -13.22 -16.97 -7.39
CA HIS A 460 -14.56 -17.14 -6.84
C HIS A 460 -14.95 -15.95 -5.95
N PRO A 461 -15.98 -15.18 -6.28
CA PRO A 461 -16.38 -14.02 -5.49
C PRO A 461 -17.14 -14.42 -4.22
N PHE A 462 -17.30 -13.46 -3.31
CA PHE A 462 -18.15 -13.59 -2.12
C PHE A 462 -19.63 -13.46 -2.48
N GLY A 463 -20.05 -12.31 -3.01
CA GLY A 463 -21.45 -11.98 -3.25
C GLY A 463 -21.76 -11.38 -4.62
N LEU A 464 -20.79 -11.36 -5.55
CA LEU A 464 -21.04 -10.85 -6.91
C LEU A 464 -22.01 -11.75 -7.66
N ASN A 465 -22.95 -11.15 -8.37
CA ASN A 465 -23.98 -11.86 -9.10
C ASN A 465 -23.51 -12.29 -10.49
N GLU A 466 -23.86 -13.51 -10.92
CA GLU A 466 -23.69 -13.96 -12.30
C GLU A 466 -24.39 -13.04 -13.34
N GLY A 467 -25.44 -12.33 -12.90
CA GLY A 467 -26.16 -11.39 -13.77
C GLY A 467 -25.36 -10.14 -14.15
N ASP A 468 -24.33 -9.81 -13.36
CA ASP A 468 -23.44 -8.68 -13.58
C ASP A 468 -22.10 -9.09 -14.23
N LEU A 469 -21.95 -10.39 -14.55
CA LEU A 469 -20.78 -10.95 -15.18
C LEU A 469 -20.85 -10.83 -16.71
N SER A 470 -19.82 -10.28 -17.31
CA SER A 470 -19.50 -10.33 -18.73
C SER A 470 -18.23 -11.15 -18.93
N THR A 471 -18.25 -12.11 -19.84
CA THR A 471 -17.05 -12.86 -20.22
C THR A 471 -16.61 -12.42 -21.61
N PHE A 472 -15.41 -11.88 -21.69
CA PHE A 472 -14.75 -11.48 -22.92
C PHE A 472 -13.69 -12.50 -23.31
N SER A 473 -13.18 -12.42 -24.54
CA SER A 473 -12.10 -13.30 -24.99
C SER A 473 -11.01 -12.48 -25.71
N ARG A 474 -9.75 -12.73 -25.34
CA ARG A 474 -8.57 -12.21 -26.02
C ARG A 474 -7.58 -13.37 -26.20
N ASP A 475 -7.13 -13.61 -27.44
CA ASP A 475 -6.20 -14.69 -27.80
C ASP A 475 -6.70 -16.08 -27.37
N ASP A 476 -8.02 -16.33 -27.56
CA ASP A 476 -8.76 -17.52 -27.17
C ASP A 476 -8.87 -17.77 -25.63
N ASN A 477 -8.36 -16.86 -24.79
CA ASN A 477 -8.45 -16.95 -23.34
C ASN A 477 -9.61 -16.10 -22.79
N PRO A 478 -10.34 -16.59 -21.76
CA PRO A 478 -11.47 -15.88 -21.18
C PRO A 478 -11.00 -14.82 -20.17
N TYR A 479 -11.70 -13.68 -20.16
CA TYR A 479 -11.60 -12.64 -19.13
C TYR A 479 -12.99 -12.40 -18.54
N ASN A 480 -13.15 -12.71 -17.28
CA ASN A 480 -14.37 -12.49 -16.52
C ASN A 480 -14.35 -11.08 -15.92
N VAL A 481 -15.41 -10.33 -16.20
CA VAL A 481 -15.54 -8.93 -15.79
C VAL A 481 -16.89 -8.71 -15.15
N TYR A 482 -16.91 -8.49 -13.84
CA TYR A 482 -18.10 -8.08 -13.11
C TYR A 482 -18.26 -6.58 -13.15
N HIS A 483 -19.50 -6.10 -13.26
CA HIS A 483 -19.84 -4.67 -13.27
C HIS A 483 -19.06 -3.87 -14.33
N ASP A 484 -18.95 -4.41 -15.55
CA ASP A 484 -18.23 -3.75 -16.65
C ASP A 484 -18.73 -2.32 -16.87
N PRO A 485 -17.88 -1.28 -16.65
CA PRO A 485 -18.26 0.12 -16.87
C PRO A 485 -18.26 0.52 -18.35
N GLY A 486 -17.85 -0.37 -19.22
CA GLY A 486 -17.54 -0.08 -20.63
C GLY A 486 -16.11 0.43 -20.83
N PRO A 487 -15.69 0.54 -22.09
CA PRO A 487 -14.33 0.93 -22.43
C PRO A 487 -14.01 2.38 -22.03
N PRO A 488 -12.79 2.63 -21.51
CA PRO A 488 -12.29 3.99 -21.35
C PRO A 488 -12.05 4.65 -22.73
N PRO A 489 -11.89 5.98 -22.79
CA PRO A 489 -11.41 6.64 -24.00
C PRO A 489 -10.05 6.07 -24.45
N PHE A 490 -9.88 5.87 -25.74
CA PHE A 490 -8.63 5.39 -26.35
C PHE A 490 -8.01 6.44 -27.25
N LEU A 491 -6.70 6.47 -27.32
CA LEU A 491 -5.97 7.24 -28.32
C LEU A 491 -6.13 6.58 -29.69
N ASN A 492 -6.92 7.17 -30.56
CA ASN A 492 -7.28 6.65 -31.88
C ASN A 492 -7.47 7.78 -32.91
N ASN A 493 -8.17 7.51 -34.01
CA ASN A 493 -8.45 8.51 -35.04
C ASN A 493 -9.77 9.29 -34.85
N SER A 494 -10.48 9.08 -33.72
CA SER A 494 -11.67 9.85 -33.34
C SER A 494 -11.24 11.12 -32.60
N ASN A 495 -11.63 12.29 -33.11
CA ASN A 495 -11.27 13.55 -32.45
C ASN A 495 -11.91 13.72 -31.08
N GLU A 496 -13.10 13.17 -30.89
CA GLU A 496 -13.82 13.25 -29.59
C GLU A 496 -13.15 12.36 -28.52
N GLU A 497 -12.90 11.10 -28.86
CA GLU A 497 -12.20 10.19 -27.92
C GLU A 497 -10.77 10.64 -27.63
N ASN A 498 -10.04 11.12 -28.62
CA ASN A 498 -8.69 11.68 -28.40
C ASN A 498 -8.73 12.91 -27.48
N PHE A 499 -9.75 13.76 -27.61
CA PHE A 499 -9.88 14.91 -26.72
C PHE A 499 -10.07 14.46 -25.27
N ASP A 500 -11.01 13.54 -25.00
CA ASP A 500 -11.27 13.03 -23.66
C ASP A 500 -10.05 12.33 -23.08
N PHE A 501 -9.35 11.51 -23.87
CA PHE A 501 -8.11 10.84 -23.50
C PHE A 501 -7.00 11.84 -23.14
N VAL A 502 -6.63 12.69 -24.08
CA VAL A 502 -5.49 13.62 -23.89
C VAL A 502 -5.79 14.63 -22.78
N ASN A 503 -7.04 15.10 -22.67
CA ASN A 503 -7.45 16.02 -21.61
C ASN A 503 -7.37 15.37 -20.21
N ALA A 504 -7.73 14.08 -20.10
CA ALA A 504 -7.63 13.35 -18.83
C ALA A 504 -6.17 13.21 -18.35
N PHE A 505 -5.28 12.83 -19.27
CA PHE A 505 -3.86 12.71 -18.94
C PHE A 505 -3.14 14.07 -18.80
N SER A 506 -3.66 15.14 -19.43
CA SER A 506 -3.14 16.50 -19.22
C SER A 506 -3.43 17.04 -17.82
N MET A 507 -4.55 16.65 -17.19
CA MET A 507 -4.87 17.08 -15.83
C MET A 507 -3.86 16.53 -14.80
N VAL A 508 -3.28 15.37 -15.02
CA VAL A 508 -2.36 14.72 -14.08
C VAL A 508 -1.12 15.61 -13.78
N PRO A 509 -0.32 16.06 -14.76
CA PRO A 509 0.80 16.97 -14.48
C PRO A 509 0.34 18.35 -14.01
N ILE A 510 -0.86 18.82 -14.41
CA ILE A 510 -1.42 20.08 -13.89
C ILE A 510 -1.65 19.94 -12.38
N TRP A 511 -2.23 18.84 -11.92
CA TRP A 511 -2.38 18.60 -10.49
C TRP A 511 -1.03 18.36 -9.78
N GLY A 512 -0.03 17.84 -10.46
CA GLY A 512 1.36 17.81 -9.99
C GLY A 512 1.93 19.21 -9.68
N SER A 513 1.38 20.28 -10.28
CA SER A 513 1.76 21.66 -9.96
C SER A 513 1.23 22.16 -8.61
N HIS A 514 0.34 21.42 -7.97
CA HIS A 514 -0.22 21.76 -6.66
C HIS A 514 0.67 21.32 -5.49
N LEU A 515 1.66 20.48 -5.72
CA LEU A 515 2.51 19.86 -4.70
C LEU A 515 3.56 20.80 -4.09
N SER A 516 3.63 22.08 -4.52
CA SER A 516 4.59 23.04 -3.99
C SER A 516 4.15 23.61 -2.65
N SER A 517 5.01 23.50 -1.64
CA SER A 517 4.87 24.23 -0.37
C SER A 517 5.31 25.71 -0.46
N GLU A 518 6.02 26.10 -1.52
CA GLU A 518 6.50 27.47 -1.73
C GLU A 518 5.40 28.44 -2.17
N ASN A 519 4.25 27.91 -2.59
CA ASN A 519 3.10 28.72 -2.99
C ASN A 519 2.24 29.03 -1.76
N ASP A 520 2.04 30.29 -1.42
CA ASP A 520 1.20 30.79 -0.31
C ASP A 520 -0.33 30.49 -0.51
N ILE A 521 -0.67 29.42 -1.22
CA ILE A 521 -2.05 29.01 -1.42
C ILE A 521 -2.49 28.17 -0.23
N SER A 522 -3.34 28.75 0.60
CA SER A 522 -3.91 28.10 1.76
C SER A 522 -5.32 27.58 1.49
N TRP A 523 -5.61 26.35 1.92
CA TRP A 523 -6.91 25.71 1.85
C TRP A 523 -7.47 25.44 3.24
N ASP A 524 -8.78 25.62 3.41
CA ASP A 524 -9.50 25.08 4.55
C ASP A 524 -9.84 23.61 4.23
N ILE A 525 -9.10 22.68 4.83
CA ILE A 525 -9.24 21.24 4.62
C ILE A 525 -10.19 20.57 5.62
N SER A 526 -10.85 21.34 6.46
CA SER A 526 -11.81 20.80 7.42
C SER A 526 -13.08 20.29 6.75
N PRO A 527 -13.85 19.41 7.41
CA PRO A 527 -15.14 18.90 6.90
C PRO A 527 -16.17 20.00 6.57
N ARG A 528 -16.01 21.23 7.06
CA ARG A 528 -16.90 22.33 6.68
C ARG A 528 -16.69 22.82 5.24
N SER A 529 -15.55 22.56 4.63
CA SER A 529 -15.15 23.11 3.33
C SER A 529 -14.97 22.05 2.25
N ILE A 530 -14.68 20.80 2.63
CA ILE A 530 -14.49 19.67 1.71
C ILE A 530 -15.38 18.50 2.13
N GLY A 531 -15.69 17.62 1.19
CA GLY A 531 -16.58 16.49 1.39
C GLY A 531 -18.06 16.80 1.16
N ASN A 532 -18.94 15.88 1.57
CA ASN A 532 -20.40 15.96 1.41
C ASN A 532 -20.87 15.96 -0.05
N PHE A 533 -20.26 15.15 -0.89
CA PHE A 533 -20.68 15.02 -2.27
C PHE A 533 -21.93 14.11 -2.38
N ASN A 534 -22.95 14.57 -3.11
CA ASN A 534 -24.18 13.81 -3.31
C ASN A 534 -24.00 12.81 -4.48
N LEU A 535 -24.13 11.51 -4.19
CA LEU A 535 -24.00 10.42 -5.18
C LEU A 535 -24.88 10.57 -6.41
N ASN A 536 -26.07 11.19 -6.25
CA ASN A 536 -26.96 11.41 -7.40
C ASN A 536 -26.45 12.44 -8.42
N ASN A 537 -25.38 13.15 -8.07
CA ASN A 537 -24.75 14.15 -8.91
C ASN A 537 -23.48 13.65 -9.59
N PHE A 538 -23.15 12.36 -9.47
CA PHE A 538 -22.04 11.81 -10.24
C PHE A 538 -22.29 11.95 -11.74
N PRO A 539 -21.30 12.40 -12.50
CA PRO A 539 -21.41 12.48 -13.94
C PRO A 539 -21.54 11.07 -14.54
N THR A 540 -22.37 10.97 -15.58
CA THR A 540 -22.69 9.68 -16.24
C THR A 540 -22.00 9.51 -17.58
N SER A 541 -21.34 10.55 -18.10
CA SER A 541 -20.57 10.49 -19.35
C SER A 541 -19.16 11.05 -19.13
N VAL A 542 -18.18 10.54 -19.86
CA VAL A 542 -16.77 10.98 -19.76
C VAL A 542 -16.62 12.47 -20.03
N SER A 543 -17.38 13.01 -20.97
CA SER A 543 -17.38 14.45 -21.29
C SER A 543 -17.83 15.34 -20.13
N ASP A 544 -18.60 14.79 -19.18
CA ASP A 544 -19.07 15.51 -17.99
C ASP A 544 -18.09 15.38 -16.81
N TYR A 545 -17.11 14.47 -16.86
CA TYR A 545 -16.14 14.28 -15.77
C TYR A 545 -15.34 15.55 -15.49
N THR A 546 -15.02 16.33 -16.50
CA THR A 546 -14.33 17.63 -16.36
C THR A 546 -15.10 18.65 -15.53
N ASN A 547 -16.44 18.50 -15.41
CA ASN A 547 -17.27 19.38 -14.57
C ASN A 547 -17.30 18.95 -13.11
N PHE A 548 -16.83 17.74 -12.80
CA PHE A 548 -16.74 17.21 -11.44
C PHE A 548 -15.47 17.68 -10.71
N TYR A 549 -14.38 17.85 -11.44
CA TYR A 549 -13.10 18.24 -10.89
C TYR A 549 -12.81 19.72 -11.10
N ASN A 550 -12.16 20.33 -10.13
CA ASN A 550 -11.59 21.67 -10.30
C ASN A 550 -10.25 21.57 -11.05
N TYR A 551 -10.31 21.54 -12.37
CA TYR A 551 -9.22 21.17 -13.28
C TYR A 551 -7.89 21.89 -12.98
N TYR A 552 -7.94 23.22 -12.70
CA TYR A 552 -6.75 24.03 -12.46
C TYR A 552 -6.42 24.26 -10.98
N SER A 553 -7.40 24.28 -10.08
CA SER A 553 -7.17 24.53 -8.67
C SER A 553 -7.03 23.27 -7.83
N GLY A 554 -7.49 22.13 -8.36
CA GLY A 554 -7.50 20.85 -7.66
C GLY A 554 -8.73 20.62 -6.80
N GLY A 555 -8.96 19.36 -6.44
CA GLY A 555 -10.14 18.94 -5.70
C GLY A 555 -11.36 18.72 -6.58
N ASP A 556 -12.49 18.42 -5.96
CA ASP A 556 -13.77 18.18 -6.61
C ASP A 556 -14.79 19.29 -6.30
N VAL A 557 -16.03 19.09 -6.76
CA VAL A 557 -17.13 20.05 -6.58
C VAL A 557 -17.87 19.93 -5.25
N SER A 558 -17.32 19.18 -4.29
CA SER A 558 -17.88 19.07 -2.93
C SER A 558 -17.89 20.41 -2.21
N THR A 559 -18.79 20.56 -1.24
CA THR A 559 -19.04 21.85 -0.57
C THR A 559 -18.92 21.81 0.95
N GLY A 560 -18.56 20.65 1.51
CA GLY A 560 -18.45 20.43 2.94
C GLY A 560 -19.79 20.28 3.67
N HIS A 561 -19.69 20.12 4.98
CA HIS A 561 -20.81 19.90 5.89
C HIS A 561 -21.10 21.17 6.72
N GLU A 562 -22.34 21.60 6.78
CA GLU A 562 -22.74 22.80 7.52
C GLU A 562 -22.51 22.64 9.03
N LEU A 563 -22.88 21.47 9.58
CA LEU A 563 -22.83 21.18 11.01
C LEU A 563 -22.36 19.73 11.25
N ASN A 564 -21.63 19.54 12.35
CA ASN A 564 -21.43 18.21 12.91
C ASN A 564 -22.74 17.73 13.54
N PRO A 565 -23.30 16.57 13.13
CA PRO A 565 -24.62 16.12 13.55
C PRO A 565 -24.70 15.72 15.05
N PHE A 566 -23.56 15.42 15.68
CA PHE A 566 -23.50 15.02 17.09
C PHE A 566 -23.43 16.23 18.03
N THR A 567 -22.66 17.25 17.65
CA THR A 567 -22.48 18.47 18.46
C THR A 567 -23.47 19.57 18.10
N ASN A 568 -24.04 19.51 16.89
CA ASN A 568 -24.87 20.54 16.28
C ASN A 568 -24.17 21.92 16.18
N LEU A 569 -22.81 21.87 16.05
CA LEU A 569 -21.95 23.04 15.84
C LEU A 569 -21.24 22.92 14.48
N PRO A 570 -20.85 24.04 13.85
CA PRO A 570 -19.99 24.00 12.68
C PRO A 570 -18.64 23.33 13.01
N TYR A 571 -18.05 22.66 12.01
CA TYR A 571 -16.69 22.17 12.14
C TYR A 571 -15.70 23.34 12.22
N ASN A 572 -14.66 23.18 13.01
CA ASN A 572 -13.58 24.17 13.08
C ASN A 572 -12.83 24.22 11.76
N PRO A 573 -12.52 25.40 11.22
CA PRO A 573 -11.70 25.49 10.02
C PRO A 573 -10.26 25.04 10.32
N GLN A 574 -9.65 24.39 9.33
CA GLN A 574 -8.21 24.08 9.35
C GLN A 574 -7.60 24.58 8.05
N PHE A 575 -6.84 25.70 8.15
CA PHE A 575 -6.15 26.27 7.01
C PHE A 575 -4.71 25.80 6.97
N VAL A 576 -4.34 25.13 5.89
CA VAL A 576 -2.98 24.62 5.65
C VAL A 576 -2.54 24.98 4.23
N LEU A 577 -1.25 24.89 3.95
CA LEU A 577 -0.73 25.06 2.59
C LEU A 577 -1.26 23.94 1.70
N ARG A 578 -1.79 24.30 0.54
CA ARG A 578 -2.30 23.32 -0.45
C ARG A 578 -1.24 22.28 -0.82
N GLY A 579 0.01 22.72 -1.01
CA GLY A 579 1.11 21.81 -1.38
C GLY A 579 1.39 20.77 -0.31
N ASP A 580 1.39 21.17 0.95
CA ASP A 580 1.55 20.21 2.06
C ASP A 580 0.39 19.24 2.15
N TYR A 581 -0.84 19.76 2.11
CA TYR A 581 -2.05 18.91 2.13
C TYR A 581 -2.06 17.87 1.01
N THR A 582 -1.77 18.27 -0.23
CA THR A 582 -1.82 17.37 -1.37
C THR A 582 -0.72 16.30 -1.34
N ARG A 583 0.47 16.63 -0.82
CA ARG A 583 1.55 15.66 -0.60
C ARG A 583 1.20 14.68 0.52
N VAL A 584 0.76 15.18 1.68
CA VAL A 584 0.28 14.33 2.79
C VAL A 584 -0.83 13.41 2.33
N LEU A 585 -1.77 13.92 1.54
CA LEU A 585 -2.86 13.12 1.01
C LEU A 585 -2.37 12.02 0.06
N ALA A 586 -1.44 12.36 -0.84
CA ALA A 586 -0.89 11.41 -1.80
C ALA A 586 -0.12 10.29 -1.11
N GLU A 587 0.63 10.58 -0.04
CA GLU A 587 1.41 9.59 0.71
C GLU A 587 0.56 8.78 1.70
N PHE A 588 -0.39 9.40 2.40
CA PHE A 588 -1.28 8.70 3.33
C PHE A 588 -2.08 7.56 2.67
N TRP A 589 -2.52 7.76 1.43
CA TRP A 589 -3.26 6.75 0.67
C TRP A 589 -2.38 5.98 -0.33
N ALA A 590 -1.06 6.11 -0.27
CA ALA A 590 -0.16 5.37 -1.14
C ALA A 590 0.06 3.93 -0.66
N ASP A 591 0.39 3.05 -1.60
CA ASP A 591 1.04 1.78 -1.28
C ASP A 591 2.54 2.05 -1.09
N GLY A 592 3.09 1.64 0.02
CA GLY A 592 4.51 1.85 0.35
C GLY A 592 4.93 0.95 1.52
N PRO A 593 6.18 1.00 1.97
CA PRO A 593 6.59 0.28 3.16
C PRO A 593 5.65 0.52 4.34
N GLU A 594 5.34 -0.54 5.06
CA GLU A 594 4.42 -0.58 6.20
C GLU A 594 2.94 -0.27 5.86
N SER A 595 2.56 -0.28 4.57
CA SER A 595 1.17 -0.14 4.15
C SER A 595 0.42 -1.46 4.24
N GLU A 596 -0.86 -1.39 4.57
CA GLU A 596 -1.77 -2.54 4.58
C GLU A 596 -2.42 -2.79 3.22
N THR A 597 -1.99 -2.10 2.16
CA THR A 597 -2.68 -2.00 0.87
C THR A 597 -4.13 -1.48 0.99
N PRO A 598 -4.80 -1.06 -0.10
CA PRO A 598 -6.11 -0.42 0.01
C PRO A 598 -7.17 -1.22 0.78
N PRO A 599 -7.30 -2.55 0.61
CA PRO A 599 -8.28 -3.31 1.37
C PRO A 599 -7.99 -3.34 2.87
N GLY A 600 -6.72 -3.52 3.27
CA GLY A 600 -6.31 -3.55 4.68
C GLY A 600 -6.43 -2.18 5.35
N HIS A 601 -6.17 -1.09 4.63
CA HIS A 601 -6.33 0.27 5.14
C HIS A 601 -7.76 0.52 5.66
N TRP A 602 -8.77 -0.02 5.00
CA TRP A 602 -10.16 0.08 5.45
C TRP A 602 -10.48 -0.80 6.66
N PHE A 603 -9.74 -1.88 6.90
CA PHE A 603 -9.78 -2.61 8.16
C PHE A 603 -9.16 -1.81 9.31
N VAL A 604 -8.06 -1.10 9.07
CA VAL A 604 -7.49 -0.17 10.06
C VAL A 604 -8.50 0.92 10.42
N LEU A 605 -9.19 1.51 9.44
CA LEU A 605 -10.24 2.49 9.70
C LEU A 605 -11.44 1.89 10.45
N LEU A 606 -11.87 0.67 10.09
CA LEU A 606 -12.92 -0.03 10.83
C LEU A 606 -12.49 -0.28 12.28
N ASN A 607 -11.24 -0.69 12.51
CA ASN A 607 -10.70 -0.89 13.86
C ASN A 607 -10.75 0.41 14.67
N LYS A 608 -10.31 1.54 14.11
CA LYS A 608 -10.41 2.86 14.75
C LYS A 608 -11.85 3.25 15.07
N VAL A 609 -12.80 2.95 14.19
CA VAL A 609 -14.24 3.17 14.42
C VAL A 609 -14.75 2.27 15.55
N SER A 610 -14.36 0.99 15.55
CA SER A 610 -14.78 0.00 16.55
C SER A 610 -14.25 0.30 17.95
N ASP A 611 -13.03 0.87 18.03
CA ASP A 611 -12.38 1.20 19.30
C ASP A 611 -12.78 2.59 19.83
N ASP A 612 -13.49 3.40 19.01
CA ASP A 612 -13.92 4.74 19.44
C ASP A 612 -14.98 4.67 20.55
N PRO A 613 -14.74 5.31 21.71
CA PRO A 613 -15.65 5.25 22.85
C PRO A 613 -17.01 5.90 22.59
N LEU A 614 -17.15 6.69 21.53
CA LEU A 614 -18.43 7.31 21.14
C LEU A 614 -19.27 6.37 20.27
N LEU A 615 -18.72 5.25 19.81
CA LEU A 615 -19.48 4.27 19.05
C LEU A 615 -20.42 3.46 19.95
N ILE A 616 -21.67 3.39 19.57
CA ILE A 616 -22.63 2.44 20.16
C ILE A 616 -22.74 1.25 19.21
N LYS A 617 -22.16 0.12 19.60
CA LYS A 617 -22.08 -1.10 18.78
C LYS A 617 -23.44 -1.74 18.56
N LYS A 618 -24.22 -1.22 17.63
CA LYS A 618 -25.52 -1.73 17.20
C LYS A 618 -25.53 -1.98 15.70
N PHE A 619 -25.84 -3.20 15.30
CA PHE A 619 -25.93 -3.54 13.89
C PHE A 619 -26.98 -2.65 13.19
N LYS A 620 -26.57 -1.98 12.12
CA LYS A 620 -27.37 -0.97 11.40
C LYS A 620 -27.87 0.18 12.29
N GLY A 621 -27.22 0.43 13.43
CA GLY A 621 -27.62 1.45 14.41
C GLY A 621 -28.87 1.09 15.21
N GLU A 622 -29.42 -0.11 15.04
CA GLU A 622 -30.69 -0.53 15.62
C GLU A 622 -30.54 -1.80 16.49
N GLY A 623 -31.56 -2.17 17.22
CA GLY A 623 -31.60 -3.38 18.05
C GLY A 623 -30.76 -3.32 19.32
N ASP A 624 -30.33 -4.50 19.80
CA ASP A 624 -29.53 -4.64 21.00
C ASP A 624 -28.06 -4.24 20.78
N ILE A 625 -27.37 -3.89 21.85
CA ILE A 625 -25.93 -3.64 21.81
C ILE A 625 -25.22 -4.98 21.67
N LEU A 626 -24.39 -5.11 20.65
CA LEU A 626 -23.57 -6.29 20.41
C LEU A 626 -22.36 -6.30 21.36
N SER A 627 -21.90 -7.51 21.71
CA SER A 627 -20.59 -7.66 22.34
C SER A 627 -19.49 -7.25 21.37
N ASN A 628 -18.30 -6.93 21.88
CA ASN A 628 -17.16 -6.58 21.03
C ASN A 628 -16.85 -7.71 20.02
N LEU A 629 -16.85 -8.96 20.49
CA LEU A 629 -16.60 -10.10 19.62
C LEU A 629 -17.64 -10.23 18.48
N GLU A 630 -18.93 -10.14 18.81
CA GLU A 630 -19.97 -10.25 17.78
C GLU A 630 -19.92 -9.10 16.77
N TRP A 631 -19.63 -7.88 17.24
CA TRP A 631 -19.43 -6.72 16.39
C TRP A 631 -18.26 -6.92 15.42
N ASP A 632 -17.09 -7.30 15.94
CA ASP A 632 -15.88 -7.46 15.16
C ASP A 632 -16.02 -8.60 14.15
N ILE A 633 -16.50 -9.76 14.57
CA ILE A 633 -16.73 -10.92 13.70
C ILE A 633 -17.64 -10.56 12.51
N LYS A 634 -18.79 -9.92 12.80
CA LYS A 634 -19.76 -9.58 11.76
C LYS A 634 -19.24 -8.49 10.82
N SER A 635 -18.59 -7.48 11.37
CA SER A 635 -18.05 -6.38 10.56
C SER A 635 -16.88 -6.83 9.67
N TYR A 636 -15.96 -7.64 10.20
CA TYR A 636 -14.86 -8.18 9.41
C TYR A 636 -15.34 -9.14 8.31
N PHE A 637 -16.33 -9.98 8.60
CA PHE A 637 -16.91 -10.89 7.61
C PHE A 637 -17.49 -10.12 6.41
N ILE A 638 -18.33 -9.11 6.66
CA ILE A 638 -18.92 -8.32 5.57
C ILE A 638 -17.86 -7.48 4.86
N LEU A 639 -17.01 -6.78 5.60
CA LEU A 639 -15.98 -5.94 4.99
C LEU A 639 -14.99 -6.78 4.18
N GLY A 640 -14.54 -7.92 4.72
CA GLY A 640 -13.64 -8.84 4.04
C GLY A 640 -14.23 -9.35 2.74
N GLY A 641 -15.47 -9.84 2.78
CA GLY A 641 -16.20 -10.28 1.59
C GLY A 641 -16.35 -9.17 0.55
N THR A 642 -16.65 -7.94 1.00
CA THR A 642 -16.77 -6.78 0.11
C THR A 642 -15.44 -6.39 -0.53
N MET A 643 -14.35 -6.42 0.23
CA MET A 643 -13.02 -6.15 -0.30
C MET A 643 -12.62 -7.20 -1.33
N HIS A 644 -12.92 -8.46 -1.07
CA HIS A 644 -12.68 -9.55 -2.00
C HIS A 644 -13.49 -9.40 -3.30
N ASP A 645 -14.79 -9.13 -3.22
CA ASP A 645 -15.63 -8.85 -4.39
C ASP A 645 -15.11 -7.66 -5.20
N THR A 646 -14.65 -6.61 -4.50
CA THR A 646 -14.06 -5.44 -5.15
C THR A 646 -12.78 -5.81 -5.90
N ALA A 647 -11.91 -6.64 -5.32
CA ALA A 647 -10.70 -7.12 -5.98
C ALA A 647 -11.03 -7.93 -7.24
N VAL A 648 -11.98 -8.86 -7.16
CA VAL A 648 -12.40 -9.70 -8.30
C VAL A 648 -12.95 -8.84 -9.44
N SER A 649 -13.84 -7.89 -9.12
CA SER A 649 -14.43 -7.00 -10.12
C SER A 649 -13.37 -6.08 -10.76
N VAL A 650 -12.60 -5.35 -9.95
CA VAL A 650 -11.63 -4.36 -10.44
C VAL A 650 -10.51 -4.99 -11.26
N TRP A 651 -9.95 -6.11 -10.79
CA TRP A 651 -8.86 -6.76 -11.53
C TRP A 651 -9.35 -7.51 -12.77
N GLY A 652 -10.60 -8.00 -12.77
CA GLY A 652 -11.24 -8.44 -14.00
C GLY A 652 -11.31 -7.33 -15.05
N ILE A 653 -11.71 -6.11 -14.65
CA ILE A 653 -11.74 -4.92 -15.52
C ILE A 653 -10.32 -4.56 -15.97
N LYS A 654 -9.35 -4.50 -15.04
CA LYS A 654 -7.95 -4.17 -15.34
C LYS A 654 -7.31 -5.18 -16.29
N GLY A 655 -7.53 -6.47 -16.10
CA GLY A 655 -7.01 -7.52 -16.97
C GLY A 655 -7.61 -7.46 -18.37
N TRP A 656 -8.92 -7.18 -18.50
CA TRP A 656 -9.58 -7.07 -19.80
C TRP A 656 -9.17 -5.82 -20.57
N TYR A 657 -9.30 -4.61 -19.97
CA TYR A 657 -8.97 -3.36 -20.67
C TYR A 657 -7.47 -3.12 -20.78
N ASP A 658 -6.68 -3.66 -19.83
CA ASP A 658 -5.22 -3.57 -19.84
C ASP A 658 -4.71 -2.15 -20.11
N TYR A 659 -5.29 -1.15 -19.42
CA TYR A 659 -5.21 0.24 -19.79
C TYR A 659 -3.92 0.91 -19.28
N VAL A 660 -3.40 1.81 -20.08
CA VAL A 660 -2.13 2.52 -19.85
C VAL A 660 -2.10 3.32 -18.54
N ARG A 661 -0.91 3.48 -17.97
CA ARG A 661 -0.62 4.35 -16.81
C ARG A 661 -0.08 5.72 -17.22
N PRO A 662 -0.26 6.79 -16.40
CA PRO A 662 0.20 8.14 -16.71
C PRO A 662 1.68 8.24 -17.09
N ILE A 663 2.60 7.57 -16.39
CA ILE A 663 4.04 7.64 -16.70
C ILE A 663 4.35 7.23 -18.14
N SER A 664 3.73 6.17 -18.62
CA SER A 664 3.93 5.68 -19.99
C SER A 664 3.37 6.63 -21.04
N ILE A 665 2.12 7.09 -20.83
CA ILE A 665 1.42 7.86 -21.86
C ILE A 665 1.83 9.33 -21.89
N ILE A 666 2.10 9.97 -20.77
CA ILE A 666 2.57 11.35 -20.72
C ILE A 666 3.90 11.47 -21.46
N ARG A 667 4.83 10.55 -21.24
CA ARG A 667 6.11 10.51 -21.95
C ARG A 667 5.93 10.21 -23.45
N TYR A 668 4.98 9.35 -23.82
CA TYR A 668 4.67 9.10 -25.23
C TYR A 668 4.04 10.33 -25.92
N LEU A 669 3.04 10.98 -25.29
CA LEU A 669 2.41 12.17 -25.85
C LEU A 669 3.43 13.32 -26.03
N SER A 670 4.45 13.41 -25.18
CA SER A 670 5.53 14.39 -25.31
C SER A 670 6.28 14.26 -26.62
N ALA A 671 6.54 13.02 -27.06
CA ALA A 671 7.23 12.73 -28.31
C ALA A 671 6.38 13.07 -29.53
N LEU A 672 5.04 13.02 -29.44
CA LEU A 672 4.14 13.44 -30.51
C LEU A 672 4.15 14.98 -30.72
N GLY A 673 4.37 15.75 -29.63
CA GLY A 673 4.38 17.21 -29.68
C GLY A 673 3.06 17.84 -29.22
N GLN A 674 2.65 18.97 -29.84
CA GLN A 674 1.45 19.73 -29.46
C GLN A 674 0.32 19.63 -30.50
N SER A 675 -0.92 19.77 -30.00
CA SER A 675 -2.13 19.66 -30.83
C SER A 675 -2.86 21.00 -31.04
N SER A 676 -2.37 22.11 -30.49
CA SER A 676 -3.06 23.41 -30.48
C SER A 676 -2.79 24.27 -31.72
N ASP A 677 -1.58 24.25 -32.28
CA ASP A 677 -1.21 25.06 -33.45
C ASP A 677 -0.65 24.22 -34.59
N SER A 678 -1.46 23.99 -35.62
CA SER A 678 -1.09 23.20 -36.79
C SER A 678 -0.06 23.88 -37.71
N SER A 679 0.31 25.11 -37.45
CA SER A 679 1.34 25.83 -38.19
C SER A 679 2.77 25.58 -37.69
N LEU A 680 2.91 25.06 -36.47
CA LEU A 680 4.20 24.73 -35.87
C LEU A 680 4.70 23.35 -36.27
N ALA A 681 6.01 23.19 -36.36
CA ALA A 681 6.64 21.95 -36.81
C ALA A 681 6.42 20.75 -35.88
N ASN A 682 6.16 21.00 -34.58
CA ASN A 682 5.89 20.01 -33.56
C ASN A 682 4.39 19.68 -33.42
N TYR A 683 3.56 20.06 -34.41
CA TYR A 683 2.12 19.78 -34.39
C TYR A 683 1.83 18.30 -34.65
N HIS A 684 1.03 17.71 -33.78
CA HIS A 684 0.43 16.38 -33.95
C HIS A 684 -1.00 16.38 -33.39
N PRO A 685 -2.00 15.88 -34.12
CA PRO A 685 -3.41 15.97 -33.67
C PRO A 685 -3.72 15.18 -32.39
N GLN A 686 -2.86 14.24 -32.01
CA GLN A 686 -2.93 13.45 -30.77
C GLN A 686 -1.91 13.93 -29.72
N GLY A 687 -1.18 15.02 -29.96
CA GLY A 687 -0.22 15.60 -29.02
C GLY A 687 -0.89 16.33 -27.86
N PHE A 688 -0.10 16.88 -26.96
CA PHE A 688 -0.61 17.67 -25.83
C PHE A 688 -1.29 18.97 -26.31
N PRO A 689 -2.39 19.38 -25.68
CA PRO A 689 -2.89 20.75 -25.86
C PRO A 689 -1.91 21.72 -25.18
N ILE A 690 -1.66 22.86 -25.80
CA ILE A 690 -0.93 23.95 -25.14
C ILE A 690 -1.88 24.62 -24.13
N ILE A 691 -1.48 24.66 -22.87
CA ILE A 691 -2.22 25.26 -21.76
C ILE A 691 -1.27 26.23 -21.07
N GLU A 692 -1.48 27.54 -21.28
CA GLU A 692 -0.62 28.60 -20.74
C GLU A 692 -0.38 28.44 -19.24
N GLY A 693 0.89 28.47 -18.84
CA GLY A 693 1.33 28.29 -17.45
C GLY A 693 1.42 26.85 -16.96
N TYR A 694 0.99 25.83 -17.77
CA TYR A 694 1.04 24.43 -17.36
C TYR A 694 1.66 23.49 -18.40
N ILE A 695 1.29 23.63 -19.66
CA ILE A 695 1.77 22.78 -20.76
C ILE A 695 2.16 23.70 -21.93
N GLU A 696 3.44 23.82 -22.16
CA GLU A 696 4.00 24.72 -23.17
C GLU A 696 5.07 24.04 -24.00
N THR A 697 5.50 24.73 -25.06
CA THR A 697 6.68 24.31 -25.82
C THR A 697 7.93 25.05 -25.32
N VAL A 698 9.07 24.40 -25.39
CA VAL A 698 10.38 25.02 -25.12
C VAL A 698 10.69 26.00 -26.23
N GLU A 699 10.91 27.27 -25.88
CA GLU A 699 11.23 28.34 -26.81
C GLU A 699 12.72 28.71 -26.78
N ASP A 700 13.14 29.51 -27.76
CA ASP A 700 14.52 30.04 -27.81
C ASP A 700 14.80 30.93 -26.60
N GLY A 701 15.87 30.62 -25.87
CA GLY A 701 16.23 31.32 -24.62
C GLY A 701 15.58 30.74 -23.36
N ASP A 702 14.72 29.71 -23.45
CA ASP A 702 14.25 28.95 -22.30
C ASP A 702 15.43 28.22 -21.62
N PHE A 703 15.41 28.10 -20.31
CA PHE A 703 16.47 27.41 -19.56
C PHE A 703 16.50 25.88 -19.89
N LEU A 704 15.39 25.30 -20.35
CA LEU A 704 15.29 23.90 -20.77
C LEU A 704 15.75 23.68 -22.21
N VAL A 705 16.11 24.73 -22.97
CA VAL A 705 16.41 24.60 -24.41
C VAL A 705 17.61 23.71 -24.70
N GLY A 706 18.52 23.55 -23.74
CA GLY A 706 19.79 22.84 -23.87
C GLY A 706 20.90 23.67 -24.50
N GLU A 707 22.16 23.23 -24.40
CA GLU A 707 23.33 23.99 -24.86
C GLU A 707 23.35 24.17 -26.40
N ASN A 708 22.80 23.23 -27.12
CA ASN A 708 22.75 23.23 -28.60
C ASN A 708 21.32 23.39 -29.14
N ASN A 709 20.39 23.86 -28.33
CA ASN A 709 18.95 23.97 -28.63
C ASN A 709 18.31 22.60 -28.94
N GLU A 710 18.80 21.51 -28.37
CA GLU A 710 18.31 20.14 -28.61
C GLU A 710 16.88 19.92 -28.15
N ASN A 711 16.41 20.73 -27.21
CA ASN A 711 15.07 20.65 -26.66
C ASN A 711 14.09 21.68 -27.26
N LEU A 712 14.55 22.51 -28.21
CA LEU A 712 13.69 23.51 -28.83
C LEU A 712 12.44 22.88 -29.46
N GLY A 713 11.26 23.34 -29.08
CA GLY A 713 9.97 22.85 -29.55
C GLY A 713 9.47 21.57 -28.85
N LYS A 714 10.23 20.98 -27.93
CA LYS A 714 9.70 19.89 -27.08
C LYS A 714 8.63 20.40 -26.13
N ILE A 715 7.81 19.50 -25.61
CA ILE A 715 6.80 19.83 -24.60
C ILE A 715 7.47 19.96 -23.24
N LYS A 716 7.14 21.02 -22.51
CA LYS A 716 7.48 21.20 -21.10
C LYS A 716 6.21 21.29 -20.25
N LEU A 717 6.28 20.76 -19.04
CA LEU A 717 5.20 20.72 -18.06
C LEU A 717 5.58 21.50 -16.81
N TYR A 718 4.67 22.29 -16.28
CA TYR A 718 4.81 22.91 -14.98
C TYR A 718 4.21 21.98 -13.92
N THR A 719 5.06 21.27 -13.19
CA THR A 719 4.67 20.14 -12.32
C THR A 719 5.73 19.89 -11.25
N TRP A 720 5.53 18.90 -10.38
CA TRP A 720 6.56 18.40 -9.49
C TRP A 720 7.80 17.97 -10.30
N LYS A 721 8.99 18.39 -9.85
CA LYS A 721 10.20 18.27 -10.67
C LYS A 721 10.80 16.85 -10.71
N GLY A 722 10.40 15.98 -9.76
CA GLY A 722 10.89 14.60 -9.72
C GLY A 722 12.11 14.39 -8.83
N HIS A 723 12.55 13.14 -8.76
CA HIS A 723 13.56 12.66 -7.82
C HIS A 723 14.96 13.23 -8.03
N ASP A 724 15.29 13.66 -9.24
CA ASP A 724 16.61 14.23 -9.56
C ASP A 724 16.93 15.53 -8.78
N TYR A 725 15.92 16.08 -8.11
CA TYR A 725 16.01 17.29 -7.29
C TYR A 725 16.01 17.02 -5.78
N ILE A 726 16.11 15.74 -5.38
CA ILE A 726 16.13 15.26 -3.99
C ILE A 726 17.41 14.47 -3.80
N GLU A 727 18.37 14.99 -3.05
CA GLU A 727 19.58 14.27 -2.66
C GLU A 727 19.35 13.53 -1.32
N ASP A 728 18.58 14.14 -0.42
CA ASP A 728 18.23 13.61 0.89
C ASP A 728 16.74 13.86 1.17
N VAL A 729 15.97 12.78 1.31
CA VAL A 729 14.51 12.84 1.51
C VAL A 729 14.08 13.51 2.83
N GLU A 730 14.99 13.54 3.83
CA GLU A 730 14.73 14.19 5.12
C GLU A 730 15.01 15.71 5.08
N LEU A 731 15.75 16.19 4.08
CA LEU A 731 16.22 17.58 4.02
C LEU A 731 15.76 18.33 2.78
N ASP A 732 15.47 17.63 1.68
CA ASP A 732 15.22 18.25 0.40
C ASP A 732 13.77 18.10 -0.04
N GLN A 733 13.30 19.09 -0.81
CA GLN A 733 12.04 19.06 -1.57
C GLN A 733 12.37 19.26 -3.05
N ALA A 734 11.79 18.42 -3.92
CA ALA A 734 11.90 18.65 -5.36
C ALA A 734 11.25 19.97 -5.79
N SER A 735 10.22 20.38 -5.07
CA SER A 735 9.40 21.54 -5.40
C SER A 735 8.71 21.39 -6.78
N VAL A 736 8.06 22.42 -7.26
CA VAL A 736 7.35 22.47 -8.55
C VAL A 736 8.07 23.41 -9.50
N GLY A 737 8.12 23.08 -10.77
CA GLY A 737 8.76 23.89 -11.80
C GLY A 737 8.56 23.31 -13.19
N TRP A 738 9.18 23.94 -14.18
CA TRP A 738 9.16 23.44 -15.55
C TRP A 738 10.14 22.29 -15.73
N VAL A 739 9.64 21.16 -16.25
CA VAL A 739 10.42 19.99 -16.65
C VAL A 739 10.08 19.60 -18.09
N LEU A 740 10.96 18.89 -18.78
CA LEU A 740 10.61 18.29 -20.06
C LEU A 740 9.56 17.19 -19.83
N ALA A 741 8.53 17.13 -20.66
CA ALA A 741 7.45 16.13 -20.51
C ALA A 741 7.96 14.70 -20.74
N GLU A 742 9.04 14.52 -21.47
CA GLU A 742 9.72 13.24 -21.68
C GLU A 742 10.42 12.73 -20.42
N ASP A 743 10.67 13.59 -19.43
CA ASP A 743 11.32 13.28 -18.14
C ASP A 743 10.32 13.31 -16.98
N TRP A 744 9.03 13.43 -17.24
CA TRP A 744 8.01 13.55 -16.23
C TRP A 744 7.94 12.33 -15.29
N TRP A 745 7.82 12.57 -13.98
CA TRP A 745 7.62 11.59 -12.93
C TRP A 745 6.31 11.83 -12.17
N PRO A 746 5.58 10.76 -11.79
CA PRO A 746 4.50 10.87 -10.81
C PRO A 746 5.09 11.15 -9.42
N TYR A 747 4.31 11.72 -8.52
CA TYR A 747 4.67 11.88 -7.11
C TYR A 747 4.57 10.53 -6.39
N GLN A 748 5.62 9.73 -6.56
CA GLN A 748 5.78 8.38 -6.01
C GLN A 748 7.27 8.14 -5.73
N ARG A 749 7.60 7.06 -5.02
CA ARG A 749 9.00 6.66 -4.79
C ARG A 749 9.67 6.19 -6.08
N PRO A 750 10.96 6.43 -6.27
CA PRO A 750 11.69 5.92 -7.45
C PRO A 750 11.83 4.39 -7.44
N THR A 751 11.66 3.77 -6.27
CA THR A 751 11.66 2.31 -6.07
C THR A 751 10.29 1.66 -6.25
N PHE A 752 9.20 2.47 -6.33
CA PHE A 752 7.83 2.04 -6.54
C PHE A 752 7.02 3.13 -7.27
N VAL A 753 7.29 3.31 -8.55
CA VAL A 753 6.80 4.45 -9.36
C VAL A 753 5.31 4.37 -9.66
N THR A 754 4.79 3.18 -9.89
CA THR A 754 3.37 2.89 -10.08
C THR A 754 3.12 1.42 -9.78
N PRO A 755 1.94 1.06 -9.28
CA PRO A 755 1.59 -0.35 -9.11
C PRO A 755 1.71 -1.13 -10.42
N ASN A 756 2.18 -2.37 -10.35
CA ASN A 756 2.44 -3.23 -11.49
C ASN A 756 1.17 -3.89 -12.06
N PHE A 757 0.18 -3.07 -12.41
CA PHE A 757 -1.07 -3.46 -13.07
C PHE A 757 -1.72 -2.26 -13.77
N ALA A 758 -2.65 -2.54 -14.69
CA ALA A 758 -3.33 -1.54 -15.51
C ALA A 758 -4.04 -0.43 -14.71
N GLY A 759 -4.22 0.74 -15.33
CA GLY A 759 -4.82 1.92 -14.71
C GLY A 759 -6.32 1.78 -14.45
N TYR A 760 -7.08 1.49 -15.48
CA TYR A 760 -8.54 1.52 -15.49
C TYR A 760 -9.16 0.24 -14.91
N VAL A 761 -10.08 0.33 -13.92
CA VAL A 761 -10.49 1.48 -13.12
C VAL A 761 -9.57 1.64 -11.90
N SER A 762 -9.64 2.78 -11.18
CA SER A 762 -8.85 2.99 -9.96
C SER A 762 -9.27 2.00 -8.85
N GLY A 763 -8.32 1.15 -8.43
CA GLY A 763 -8.53 0.20 -7.32
C GLY A 763 -8.86 0.92 -6.02
N HIS A 764 -8.07 1.92 -5.64
CA HIS A 764 -8.29 2.73 -4.44
C HIS A 764 -9.69 3.37 -4.39
N SER A 765 -10.14 3.96 -5.50
CA SER A 765 -11.48 4.56 -5.59
C SER A 765 -12.59 3.54 -5.36
N THR A 766 -12.41 2.32 -5.89
CA THR A 766 -13.41 1.26 -5.79
C THR A 766 -13.43 0.63 -4.40
N PHE A 767 -12.26 0.25 -3.85
CA PHE A 767 -12.14 -0.29 -2.48
C PHE A 767 -12.68 0.69 -1.45
N SER A 768 -12.25 1.95 -1.54
CA SER A 768 -12.65 2.96 -0.56
C SER A 768 -14.15 3.23 -0.60
N ARG A 769 -14.73 3.33 -1.78
CA ARG A 769 -16.18 3.56 -1.89
C ARG A 769 -16.98 2.34 -1.39
N SER A 770 -16.61 1.12 -1.74
CA SER A 770 -17.31 -0.08 -1.29
C SER A 770 -17.21 -0.26 0.23
N ALA A 771 -16.05 0.00 0.82
CA ALA A 771 -15.86 -0.03 2.26
C ALA A 771 -16.69 1.05 2.97
N ALA A 772 -16.71 2.29 2.46
CA ALA A 772 -17.49 3.38 3.04
C ALA A 772 -19.01 3.08 3.03
N GLU A 773 -19.53 2.41 2.01
CA GLU A 773 -20.91 1.96 1.97
C GLU A 773 -21.17 0.87 3.04
N VAL A 774 -20.26 -0.09 3.19
CA VAL A 774 -20.36 -1.13 4.23
C VAL A 774 -20.34 -0.51 5.61
N LEU A 775 -19.40 0.37 5.92
CA LEU A 775 -19.34 1.03 7.24
C LEU A 775 -20.60 1.86 7.50
N THR A 776 -21.09 2.58 6.49
CA THR A 776 -22.33 3.36 6.58
C THR A 776 -23.53 2.48 6.97
N MET A 777 -23.69 1.34 6.30
CA MET A 777 -24.80 0.42 6.57
C MET A 777 -24.61 -0.33 7.88
N PHE A 778 -23.40 -0.78 8.18
CA PHE A 778 -23.11 -1.56 9.37
C PHE A 778 -23.30 -0.75 10.66
N THR A 779 -22.78 0.50 10.68
CA THR A 779 -22.94 1.40 11.82
C THR A 779 -24.32 2.06 11.89
N GLY A 780 -25.08 2.04 10.77
CA GLY A 780 -26.38 2.71 10.63
C GLY A 780 -26.29 4.24 10.48
N THR A 781 -25.10 4.75 10.25
CA THR A 781 -24.85 6.18 10.03
C THR A 781 -23.69 6.38 9.05
N PRO A 782 -23.73 7.39 8.16
CA PRO A 782 -22.60 7.70 7.31
C PRO A 782 -21.42 8.36 8.03
N TYR A 783 -21.63 8.86 9.25
CA TYR A 783 -20.68 9.66 10.01
C TYR A 783 -19.76 8.80 10.86
N PHE A 784 -18.50 9.21 10.95
CA PHE A 784 -17.60 8.70 11.99
C PHE A 784 -18.16 8.92 13.39
N PRO A 785 -17.76 8.13 14.39
CA PRO A 785 -18.16 8.35 15.77
C PRO A 785 -17.87 9.80 16.22
N GLY A 786 -18.81 10.42 16.92
CA GLY A 786 -18.71 11.85 17.26
C GLY A 786 -18.78 12.82 16.07
N GLY A 787 -18.99 12.32 14.85
CA GLY A 787 -19.13 13.11 13.62
C GLY A 787 -17.81 13.54 12.98
N ILE A 788 -16.67 12.97 13.38
CA ILE A 788 -15.37 13.31 12.81
C ILE A 788 -14.37 12.17 12.97
N GLY A 789 -13.83 11.69 11.86
CA GLY A 789 -12.64 10.86 11.81
C GLY A 789 -11.39 11.72 11.58
N LYS A 790 -10.25 11.31 12.12
CA LYS A 790 -9.02 12.08 12.09
C LYS A 790 -7.78 11.22 11.87
N PHE A 791 -6.78 11.84 11.21
CA PHE A 791 -5.42 11.30 11.12
C PHE A 791 -4.42 12.45 11.19
N SER A 792 -3.42 12.34 12.05
CA SER A 792 -2.39 13.38 12.23
C SER A 792 -1.14 13.06 11.41
N ALA A 793 -0.72 14.02 10.61
CA ALA A 793 0.55 14.00 9.88
C ALA A 793 1.45 15.10 10.48
N PRO A 794 2.43 14.72 11.32
CA PRO A 794 3.30 15.68 11.99
C PRO A 794 4.25 16.38 11.01
N LYS A 795 4.58 17.63 11.35
CA LYS A 795 5.49 18.47 10.60
C LYS A 795 6.88 17.80 10.49
N ASP A 796 7.46 17.85 9.29
CA ASP A 796 8.80 17.36 8.94
C ASP A 796 9.08 15.88 9.25
N GLU A 797 8.05 15.09 9.60
CA GLU A 797 8.19 13.69 9.99
C GLU A 797 7.32 12.74 9.16
N PHE A 798 6.20 13.22 8.60
CA PHE A 798 5.24 12.32 7.95
C PHE A 798 5.62 11.94 6.52
N LEU A 799 6.11 12.90 5.72
CA LEU A 799 6.42 12.62 4.31
C LEU A 799 7.72 11.81 4.19
N VAL A 800 7.68 10.79 3.33
CA VAL A 800 8.82 9.89 3.09
C VAL A 800 9.33 9.94 1.64
N PHE A 801 8.65 10.68 0.76
CA PHE A 801 9.14 10.89 -0.62
C PHE A 801 10.06 12.10 -0.72
N GLU A 802 9.85 13.08 0.12
CA GLU A 802 10.63 14.30 0.27
C GLU A 802 10.32 14.95 1.62
N GLN A 803 11.13 15.93 2.05
CA GLN A 803 10.98 16.62 3.32
C GLN A 803 9.60 17.29 3.48
N GLY A 804 8.97 17.11 4.65
CA GLY A 804 7.72 17.76 5.03
C GLY A 804 6.72 16.89 5.82
N PRO A 805 5.50 17.36 6.01
CA PRO A 805 4.96 18.67 5.63
C PRO A 805 5.56 19.85 6.43
N SER A 806 5.42 21.08 5.97
CA SER A 806 5.98 22.25 6.64
C SER A 806 5.24 22.69 7.91
N GLU A 807 4.10 22.08 8.19
CA GLU A 807 3.25 22.29 9.37
C GLU A 807 2.49 21.01 9.71
N ASP A 808 2.02 20.88 10.95
CA ASP A 808 1.17 19.75 11.36
C ASP A 808 -0.15 19.77 10.58
N ILE A 809 -0.49 18.65 9.99
CA ILE A 809 -1.74 18.47 9.22
C ILE A 809 -2.58 17.37 9.85
N GLU A 810 -3.83 17.68 10.11
CA GLU A 810 -4.82 16.68 10.53
C GLU A 810 -5.79 16.42 9.37
N LEU A 811 -5.71 15.25 8.73
CA LEU A 811 -6.73 14.82 7.80
C LEU A 811 -8.03 14.58 8.57
N GLN A 812 -9.12 15.16 8.11
CA GLN A 812 -10.41 15.16 8.80
C GLN A 812 -11.52 14.74 7.85
N TRP A 813 -12.40 13.85 8.32
CA TRP A 813 -13.56 13.38 7.57
C TRP A 813 -14.81 13.42 8.44
N ALA A 814 -15.91 13.99 7.95
CA ALA A 814 -17.20 13.87 8.64
C ALA A 814 -17.78 12.47 8.43
N THR A 815 -17.75 11.99 7.20
CA THR A 815 -18.34 10.71 6.79
C THR A 815 -17.32 9.75 6.24
N TYR A 816 -17.64 8.45 6.25
CA TYR A 816 -16.81 7.42 5.60
C TYR A 816 -16.65 7.68 4.09
N ARG A 817 -17.71 8.25 3.47
CA ARG A 817 -17.66 8.65 2.05
C ARG A 817 -16.69 9.79 1.80
N ASP A 818 -16.56 10.76 2.73
CA ASP A 818 -15.58 11.84 2.59
C ASP A 818 -14.15 11.29 2.59
N ALA A 819 -13.86 10.30 3.44
CA ALA A 819 -12.57 9.61 3.44
C ALA A 819 -12.34 8.85 2.12
N ALA A 820 -13.36 8.17 1.60
CA ALA A 820 -13.30 7.47 0.31
C ALA A 820 -13.08 8.43 -0.87
N ASP A 821 -13.75 9.56 -0.89
CA ASP A 821 -13.59 10.59 -1.92
C ASP A 821 -12.20 11.22 -1.85
N GLN A 822 -11.68 11.47 -0.66
CA GLN A 822 -10.32 11.95 -0.45
C GLN A 822 -9.28 10.94 -0.94
N CYS A 823 -9.45 9.65 -0.63
CA CYS A 823 -8.60 8.58 -1.16
C CYS A 823 -8.58 8.57 -2.69
N SER A 824 -9.73 8.73 -3.32
CA SER A 824 -9.84 8.79 -4.76
C SER A 824 -9.04 9.95 -5.38
N LEU A 825 -9.18 11.16 -4.82
CA LEU A 825 -8.46 12.35 -5.28
C LEU A 825 -6.95 12.23 -5.10
N SER A 826 -6.50 11.56 -4.04
CA SER A 826 -5.08 11.35 -3.74
C SER A 826 -4.33 10.68 -4.89
N ARG A 827 -5.00 9.80 -5.64
CA ARG A 827 -4.38 9.04 -6.74
C ARG A 827 -4.07 9.92 -7.96
N ILE A 828 -4.84 10.98 -8.15
CA ILE A 828 -4.61 11.97 -9.23
C ILE A 828 -3.42 12.86 -8.85
N TRP A 829 -3.36 13.37 -7.61
CA TRP A 829 -2.21 14.11 -7.11
C TRP A 829 -0.93 13.26 -7.03
N GLY A 830 -1.05 11.99 -6.66
CA GLY A 830 0.04 11.01 -6.72
C GLY A 830 0.51 10.67 -8.13
N GLY A 831 -0.19 11.14 -9.17
CA GLY A 831 0.22 11.03 -10.57
C GLY A 831 0.04 9.66 -11.21
N ILE A 832 -0.72 8.73 -10.61
CA ILE A 832 -0.83 7.33 -11.06
C ILE A 832 -2.18 6.97 -11.70
N HIS A 833 -3.16 7.87 -11.62
CA HIS A 833 -4.47 7.73 -12.26
C HIS A 833 -4.94 9.05 -12.84
N PRO A 834 -5.47 9.09 -14.09
CA PRO A 834 -6.29 10.19 -14.58
C PRO A 834 -7.72 10.10 -14.02
N TYR A 835 -8.50 11.16 -14.15
CA TYR A 835 -9.88 11.20 -13.64
C TYR A 835 -10.81 10.16 -14.30
N ILE A 836 -10.51 9.70 -15.48
CA ILE A 836 -11.31 8.68 -16.18
C ILE A 836 -11.26 7.32 -15.50
N ASP A 837 -10.25 7.06 -14.67
CA ASP A 837 -10.14 5.84 -13.87
C ASP A 837 -10.95 5.94 -12.57
N ASP A 838 -11.19 7.15 -12.06
CA ASP A 838 -11.74 7.41 -10.74
C ASP A 838 -13.27 7.26 -10.69
N ILE A 839 -14.01 7.99 -11.49
CA ILE A 839 -15.49 8.03 -11.43
C ILE A 839 -16.11 6.64 -11.61
N PRO A 840 -15.72 5.84 -12.63
CA PRO A 840 -16.24 4.49 -12.79
C PRO A 840 -15.93 3.62 -11.56
N GLY A 841 -14.73 3.76 -10.98
CA GLY A 841 -14.36 3.04 -9.76
C GLY A 841 -15.28 3.34 -8.59
N ARG A 842 -15.58 4.63 -8.33
CA ARG A 842 -16.51 5.04 -7.27
C ARG A 842 -17.93 4.50 -7.48
N LEU A 843 -18.41 4.50 -8.73
CA LEU A 843 -19.76 3.99 -9.06
C LEU A 843 -19.85 2.48 -8.85
N ILE A 844 -18.86 1.73 -9.31
CA ILE A 844 -18.75 0.29 -9.10
C ILE A 844 -18.64 -0.03 -7.60
N GLY A 845 -17.77 0.70 -6.88
CA GLY A 845 -17.59 0.51 -5.43
C GLY A 845 -18.87 0.73 -4.65
N ASN A 846 -19.66 1.75 -5.02
CA ASN A 846 -20.99 1.94 -4.41
C ASN A 846 -21.93 0.74 -4.65
N THR A 847 -21.93 0.17 -5.84
CA THR A 847 -22.78 -0.98 -6.18
C THR A 847 -22.34 -2.22 -5.42
N ILE A 848 -21.03 -2.53 -5.45
CA ILE A 848 -20.47 -3.69 -4.74
C ILE A 848 -20.70 -3.57 -3.24
N GLY A 849 -20.39 -2.41 -2.62
CA GLY A 849 -20.56 -2.23 -1.19
C GLY A 849 -21.97 -2.52 -0.70
N ASN A 850 -22.99 -2.05 -1.45
CA ASN A 850 -24.40 -2.33 -1.12
C ASN A 850 -24.75 -3.81 -1.31
N ASN A 851 -24.37 -4.41 -2.44
CA ASN A 851 -24.74 -5.79 -2.76
C ASN A 851 -24.04 -6.80 -1.84
N SER A 852 -22.73 -6.63 -1.59
CA SER A 852 -21.97 -7.51 -0.69
C SER A 852 -22.42 -7.36 0.77
N PHE A 853 -22.84 -6.15 1.19
CA PHE A 853 -23.44 -5.97 2.50
C PHE A 853 -24.75 -6.75 2.65
N GLU A 854 -25.68 -6.62 1.69
CA GLU A 854 -26.95 -7.35 1.70
C GLU A 854 -26.71 -8.87 1.67
N PHE A 855 -25.72 -9.33 0.89
CA PHE A 855 -25.35 -10.73 0.85
C PHE A 855 -24.80 -11.21 2.19
N GLY A 856 -23.86 -10.50 2.79
CA GLY A 856 -23.26 -10.84 4.08
C GLY A 856 -24.27 -10.77 5.24
N GLU A 857 -25.16 -9.74 5.25
CA GLU A 857 -26.25 -9.65 6.24
C GLU A 857 -27.13 -10.89 6.24
N SER A 858 -27.34 -11.52 5.10
CA SER A 858 -28.19 -12.69 4.96
C SER A 858 -27.72 -13.87 5.83
N TYR A 859 -26.45 -13.95 6.17
CA TYR A 859 -25.88 -14.96 7.05
C TYR A 859 -26.19 -14.77 8.54
N PHE A 860 -26.62 -13.60 8.96
CA PHE A 860 -26.82 -13.26 10.37
C PHE A 860 -28.20 -13.64 10.90
N SER A 861 -29.13 -14.01 10.05
CA SER A 861 -30.51 -14.31 10.45
C SER A 861 -30.76 -15.80 10.66
N ASP A 862 -31.37 -16.18 11.79
CA ASP A 862 -31.73 -17.58 12.12
C ASP A 862 -32.79 -18.20 11.18
N ASN A 863 -33.32 -17.43 10.22
CA ASN A 863 -34.40 -17.86 9.31
C ASN A 863 -33.90 -18.41 7.96
N LEU A 864 -32.61 -18.51 7.75
CA LEU A 864 -32.05 -19.20 6.59
C LEU A 864 -31.94 -20.69 6.87
N SER A 865 -33.08 -21.41 6.85
CA SER A 865 -33.05 -22.84 6.57
C SER A 865 -32.27 -23.01 5.25
N SER A 866 -31.41 -24.04 5.15
CA SER A 866 -30.60 -24.47 4.01
C SER A 866 -31.35 -24.60 2.66
N SER A 867 -32.58 -24.12 2.57
CA SER A 867 -33.41 -24.11 1.36
C SER A 867 -33.22 -22.88 0.48
N TYR A 868 -32.46 -21.85 0.90
CA TYR A 868 -32.32 -20.60 0.11
C TYR A 868 -31.14 -20.58 -0.85
N PHE A 869 -30.11 -21.40 -0.64
CA PHE A 869 -28.96 -21.50 -1.52
C PHE A 869 -28.94 -22.71 -2.46
N ASN A 870 -30.00 -23.51 -2.48
CA ASN A 870 -30.20 -24.40 -3.60
C ASN A 870 -30.47 -23.55 -4.85
N ASN A 871 -29.91 -23.93 -5.98
CA ASN A 871 -30.09 -23.44 -7.37
C ASN A 871 -31.55 -23.26 -7.85
N ASN A 872 -32.47 -22.94 -6.94
CA ASN A 872 -33.93 -22.83 -7.13
C ASN A 872 -34.42 -21.38 -7.08
N SER A 873 -33.55 -20.39 -7.37
CA SER A 873 -34.07 -19.05 -7.59
C SER A 873 -35.10 -19.10 -8.72
N LEU A 874 -36.24 -18.49 -8.48
CA LEU A 874 -37.25 -18.29 -9.51
C LEU A 874 -36.62 -17.64 -10.71
N LYS A 875 -36.65 -18.26 -11.86
CA LYS A 875 -36.07 -17.75 -13.12
C LYS A 875 -37.13 -17.66 -14.19
N LEU A 876 -37.10 -16.59 -14.97
CA LEU A 876 -37.81 -16.54 -16.24
C LEU A 876 -37.04 -17.41 -17.22
N LYS A 877 -37.77 -18.27 -17.97
CA LYS A 877 -37.13 -19.12 -18.97
C LYS A 877 -36.51 -18.30 -20.11
N SER A 878 -37.13 -17.18 -20.43
CA SER A 878 -36.67 -16.23 -21.43
C SER A 878 -37.09 -14.78 -21.04
N ASN A 879 -36.27 -13.82 -21.33
CA ASN A 879 -36.59 -12.40 -21.24
C ASN A 879 -35.56 -11.65 -22.13
N PRO A 880 -35.94 -11.09 -23.23
CA PRO A 880 -37.33 -10.82 -23.71
C PRO A 880 -38.10 -12.06 -24.19
N ILE A 881 -39.44 -11.94 -24.20
CA ILE A 881 -40.43 -12.96 -24.59
C ILE A 881 -41.16 -12.46 -25.82
N ASP A 882 -41.41 -13.32 -26.82
CA ASP A 882 -42.17 -12.95 -27.96
C ASP A 882 -43.67 -12.81 -27.60
N SER A 883 -44.35 -11.84 -28.19
CA SER A 883 -45.77 -11.48 -27.85
C SER A 883 -46.77 -12.61 -27.96
N ASN A 884 -46.44 -13.69 -28.68
CA ASN A 884 -47.23 -14.90 -28.82
C ASN A 884 -46.79 -16.08 -27.91
N GLU A 885 -45.72 -15.90 -27.14
CA GLU A 885 -45.24 -16.92 -26.22
C GLU A 885 -45.81 -16.69 -24.82
N GLN A 886 -46.01 -17.81 -24.10
CA GLN A 886 -46.45 -17.78 -22.71
C GLN A 886 -45.25 -17.52 -21.77
N ILE A 887 -45.48 -16.74 -20.74
CA ILE A 887 -44.43 -16.46 -19.72
C ILE A 887 -44.20 -17.73 -18.90
N GLN A 888 -43.00 -18.28 -18.92
CA GLN A 888 -42.63 -19.46 -18.13
C GLN A 888 -41.65 -19.07 -17.02
N VAL A 889 -42.05 -19.37 -15.78
CA VAL A 889 -41.22 -19.17 -14.58
C VAL A 889 -40.75 -20.54 -14.11
N LEU A 890 -39.43 -20.69 -13.92
CA LEU A 890 -38.80 -21.94 -13.43
C LEU A 890 -38.70 -21.90 -11.92
N ASN A 891 -38.60 -23.07 -11.29
CA ASN A 891 -38.39 -23.27 -9.85
C ASN A 891 -39.52 -22.67 -8.98
N THR A 892 -40.77 -22.85 -9.38
CA THR A 892 -41.97 -22.26 -8.76
C THR A 892 -42.61 -23.11 -7.68
N LEU A 893 -41.87 -24.08 -7.10
CA LEU A 893 -42.39 -24.92 -6.02
C LEU A 893 -42.79 -24.07 -4.80
N GLY A 894 -44.05 -24.14 -4.38
CA GLY A 894 -44.56 -23.36 -3.24
C GLY A 894 -45.06 -21.96 -3.57
N ILE A 895 -45.03 -21.49 -4.82
CA ILE A 895 -45.57 -20.21 -5.22
C ILE A 895 -47.06 -20.31 -5.51
N GLU A 896 -47.88 -19.65 -4.71
CA GLU A 896 -49.33 -19.74 -4.82
C GLU A 896 -49.94 -18.77 -5.85
N SER A 897 -49.33 -17.63 -6.15
CA SER A 897 -49.90 -16.67 -7.07
C SER A 897 -48.90 -15.78 -7.79
N PHE A 898 -49.17 -15.51 -9.07
CA PHE A 898 -48.47 -14.55 -9.91
C PHE A 898 -49.41 -13.40 -10.30
N LYS A 899 -48.88 -12.17 -10.31
CA LYS A 899 -49.61 -10.97 -10.72
C LYS A 899 -48.79 -10.22 -11.78
N LEU A 900 -49.39 -9.99 -12.93
CA LEU A 900 -48.77 -9.26 -14.03
C LEU A 900 -49.34 -7.83 -14.11
N TYR A 901 -48.49 -6.84 -14.27
CA TYR A 901 -48.86 -5.45 -14.42
C TYR A 901 -48.21 -4.81 -15.65
N ASN A 902 -48.88 -3.88 -16.30
CA ASN A 902 -48.24 -2.99 -17.27
C ASN A 902 -47.53 -1.82 -16.52
N LEU A 903 -46.78 -1.00 -17.26
CA LEU A 903 -46.09 0.18 -16.71
C LEU A 903 -47.00 1.26 -16.10
N LEU A 904 -48.31 1.22 -16.38
CA LEU A 904 -49.32 2.11 -15.81
C LEU A 904 -49.86 1.56 -14.47
N GLY A 905 -49.36 0.40 -14.02
CA GLY A 905 -49.82 -0.27 -12.78
C GLY A 905 -51.17 -1.01 -12.95
N GLN A 906 -51.65 -1.15 -14.17
CA GLN A 906 -52.88 -1.92 -14.45
C GLN A 906 -52.57 -3.41 -14.44
N LYS A 907 -53.35 -4.16 -13.66
CA LYS A 907 -53.24 -5.61 -13.58
C LYS A 907 -53.70 -6.25 -14.89
N ILE A 908 -52.90 -7.19 -15.38
CA ILE A 908 -53.22 -8.03 -16.54
C ILE A 908 -53.67 -9.38 -16.02
N ASP A 909 -54.79 -9.88 -16.49
CA ASP A 909 -55.29 -11.20 -16.15
C ASP A 909 -54.46 -12.31 -16.78
N VAL A 910 -53.88 -13.16 -15.95
CA VAL A 910 -53.10 -14.33 -16.36
C VAL A 910 -53.62 -15.56 -15.59
N GLN A 911 -53.65 -16.70 -16.24
CA GLN A 911 -53.93 -17.98 -15.61
C GLN A 911 -52.62 -18.73 -15.37
N SER A 912 -52.36 -19.22 -14.16
CA SER A 912 -51.16 -19.98 -13.84
C SER A 912 -51.42 -21.49 -13.95
N SER A 913 -50.50 -22.21 -14.60
CA SER A 913 -50.52 -23.66 -14.71
C SER A 913 -49.16 -24.21 -14.21
N TYR A 914 -49.18 -24.88 -13.08
CA TYR A 914 -47.95 -25.47 -12.47
C TYR A 914 -47.68 -26.83 -13.04
N ASN A 915 -46.44 -27.10 -13.42
CA ASN A 915 -45.93 -28.38 -13.89
C ASN A 915 -45.00 -28.97 -12.85
N SER A 916 -45.45 -30.04 -12.16
CA SER A 916 -44.70 -30.66 -11.07
C SER A 916 -43.44 -31.39 -11.51
N SER A 917 -43.37 -31.88 -12.76
CA SER A 917 -42.20 -32.58 -13.27
C SER A 917 -41.03 -31.66 -13.66
N SER A 918 -41.31 -30.43 -14.02
CA SER A 918 -40.31 -29.39 -14.32
C SER A 918 -40.21 -28.30 -13.26
N GLN A 919 -40.97 -28.44 -12.17
CA GLN A 919 -41.07 -27.41 -11.11
C GLN A 919 -41.23 -25.98 -11.66
N SER A 920 -42.01 -25.81 -12.72
CA SER A 920 -42.21 -24.55 -13.40
C SER A 920 -43.68 -24.18 -13.50
N THR A 921 -43.97 -22.87 -13.55
CA THR A 921 -45.31 -22.35 -13.79
C THR A 921 -45.34 -21.62 -15.12
N VAL A 922 -46.30 -21.99 -15.92
CA VAL A 922 -46.63 -21.28 -17.18
C VAL A 922 -47.75 -20.30 -16.87
N LEU A 923 -47.54 -19.00 -17.17
CA LEU A 923 -48.57 -17.99 -17.09
C LEU A 923 -49.23 -17.87 -18.46
N ILE A 924 -50.47 -18.35 -18.52
CA ILE A 924 -51.28 -18.34 -19.73
C ILE A 924 -51.96 -16.96 -19.81
N HIS A 925 -51.75 -16.25 -20.88
CA HIS A 925 -52.34 -14.97 -21.20
C HIS A 925 -52.81 -14.89 -22.62
N ASP A 926 -53.75 -14.02 -22.87
CA ASP A 926 -54.07 -13.61 -24.23
C ASP A 926 -52.91 -12.79 -24.78
N PHE A 927 -52.98 -12.37 -26.03
CA PHE A 927 -51.97 -11.56 -26.69
C PHE A 927 -51.55 -10.34 -25.85
N LEU A 928 -50.24 -10.28 -25.48
CA LEU A 928 -49.64 -9.11 -24.84
C LEU A 928 -48.97 -8.21 -25.88
N PRO A 929 -49.37 -6.95 -25.97
CA PRO A 929 -48.65 -5.98 -26.82
C PRO A 929 -47.16 -5.88 -26.46
N SER A 930 -46.33 -5.60 -27.46
CA SER A 930 -44.88 -5.33 -27.22
C SER A 930 -44.75 -4.20 -26.22
N GLY A 931 -43.95 -4.40 -25.21
CA GLY A 931 -43.79 -3.45 -24.13
C GLY A 931 -43.11 -4.04 -22.89
N ILE A 932 -43.02 -3.24 -21.83
CA ILE A 932 -42.46 -3.62 -20.56
C ILE A 932 -43.61 -3.91 -19.58
N TYR A 933 -43.49 -5.02 -18.85
CA TYR A 933 -44.43 -5.49 -17.85
C TYR A 933 -43.70 -5.81 -16.55
N ILE A 934 -44.41 -5.79 -15.42
CA ILE A 934 -43.89 -6.17 -14.12
C ILE A 934 -44.63 -7.43 -13.66
N LEU A 935 -43.89 -8.50 -13.46
CA LEU A 935 -44.43 -9.75 -12.87
C LEU A 935 -44.05 -9.81 -11.40
N ASN A 936 -45.06 -9.92 -10.55
CA ASN A 936 -44.90 -9.98 -9.09
C ASN A 936 -45.40 -11.31 -8.53
N THR A 937 -44.69 -11.82 -7.53
CA THR A 937 -45.19 -12.75 -6.52
C THR A 937 -45.28 -12.03 -5.18
N LEU A 938 -45.46 -12.76 -4.07
CA LEU A 938 -45.38 -12.16 -2.74
C LEU A 938 -43.98 -11.62 -2.43
N ASP A 939 -42.93 -12.30 -2.92
CA ASP A 939 -41.54 -12.06 -2.52
C ASP A 939 -40.63 -11.61 -3.67
N TYR A 940 -41.12 -11.66 -4.94
CA TYR A 940 -40.30 -11.37 -6.11
C TYR A 940 -41.00 -10.45 -7.11
N SER A 941 -40.22 -9.64 -7.81
CA SER A 941 -40.67 -8.74 -8.87
C SER A 941 -39.70 -8.78 -10.04
N TRP A 942 -40.21 -9.04 -11.25
CA TRP A 942 -39.40 -9.02 -12.47
C TRP A 942 -39.92 -8.04 -13.48
N LYS A 943 -38.96 -7.39 -14.15
CA LYS A 943 -39.23 -6.67 -15.39
C LYS A 943 -39.28 -7.65 -16.55
N ILE A 944 -40.39 -7.76 -17.25
CA ILE A 944 -40.56 -8.59 -18.45
C ILE A 944 -40.61 -7.68 -19.67
N ILE A 945 -39.89 -8.05 -20.70
CA ILE A 945 -39.91 -7.38 -22.00
C ILE A 945 -40.66 -8.27 -22.98
N ILE A 946 -41.76 -7.80 -23.53
CA ILE A 946 -42.52 -8.45 -24.61
C ILE A 946 -42.13 -7.79 -25.92
N ARG A 947 -41.74 -8.57 -26.92
CA ARG A 947 -41.35 -8.12 -28.25
C ARG A 947 -42.46 -8.22 -29.28
#